data_9cf164e3f4b952fc5a43b9998f938880
#
_entry.id   9cf164e3f4b952fc5a43b9998f938880
#
_cell.length_a   1.000
_cell.length_b   1.000
_cell.length_c   1.000
_cell.angle_alpha   90.00
_cell.angle_beta   90.00
_cell.angle_gamma   90.00
#
_symmetry.space_group_name_H-M   'P 1'
#
loop_
_entity.id
_entity.type
_entity.pdbx_description
1 polymer ?
#
loop_
_entity_poly.entity_id
_entity_poly.type
_entity_poly.pdbx_seq_one_letter_code
_entity_poly.pdbx_strand_id
1 'polypeptide(L)'
;MKVSLNWLRDYVDIDLSPEELAARLTVTGTKVEGVEYIGAQWRDILVGRIARLAPHPDPEVSLQLATVSLGARGEQTVVTGAQNIAEGDKVPYAGLGVTLPNGVTLKPRKLRGVVSEGMVLADDELGLGEDHSGIRILPPDAPEGRPLSELLGDAIFDLEITSNRPDCLSVVGVAREIAAITGKTLRLPGVTFVEGEERAGDLLRVTVEDPELCPRFTARVITGIKIGPSPEQLVARLRAAGVRSINNVVDITNYVMLEYGQPMHAYDLATLPGGALGVRRARAGETVETLDGQTRRLTPAMLAIVDGEDRAIGIAGVMGGAATEISEETTAVALELANWNGPNIRRTSAALGLRTEASGRFEKGLPLYLTALAAERTAALMEELTGGLVARGLIDVCAREERRRTIPLPVSEPRRLIGMDITAAQIVESLEPLGFEAQAPQQARLTTLPNPGGATPTPAPVPAELAPGAISGAHELLVTVPLWREDVVEAADLVEEVARMVGYDKVPETLLRGGVPAREPAGGLYWWRRLRPFLLSCGLSEGYTHPLTGDDALGRLRAPGAAGAIEFGGLSEDEIAALAPNAAAVTAAGATYGPVRLQNPLSPERAALRPTLMAGLLDAVSLNLRNGQESVRLFELGRAYYPRVFEAPDPSVQPALERRTLGIALAGLRERRTWDGSNPVLDFYDLKGVVEELMAYCGVTTYIVELGGHPVLHPGRAARLRLADRRGRPSTELAVFGEVHPAVAERFDLRARTLLLELDVDALAASATAARAYAEPSRYPAVRRDLAVVVRVETPAADVLHAVRQGGAKLLRSVEVFDVYTGEQIEPGTKSVALSLVFQAPDHTLTEREIDGVFGNVQRRLRDAAGATVRG
;
A
#
# COMPACT_ATOMS: atom_id res chain seq x y z
N MET A 1 -14.09 -1.97 7.57
CA MET A 1 -15.57 -2.05 7.80
C MET A 1 -15.81 -2.05 9.29
N LYS A 2 -16.66 -1.13 9.77
CA LYS A 2 -17.01 -1.07 11.20
C LYS A 2 -18.18 -2.01 11.50
N VAL A 3 -18.05 -2.87 12.53
CA VAL A 3 -19.07 -3.85 12.92
C VAL A 3 -19.25 -3.85 14.44
N SER A 4 -20.49 -3.72 14.88
CA SER A 4 -20.90 -3.69 16.28
C SER A 4 -20.94 -5.11 16.88
N LEU A 5 -20.33 -5.31 18.05
CA LEU A 5 -20.40 -6.56 18.79
C LEU A 5 -21.85 -6.87 19.22
N ASN A 6 -22.60 -5.85 19.65
CA ASN A 6 -24.00 -6.03 20.04
C ASN A 6 -24.87 -6.47 18.84
N TRP A 7 -24.57 -5.96 17.64
CA TRP A 7 -25.26 -6.41 16.43
C TRP A 7 -24.89 -7.85 16.05
N LEU A 8 -23.61 -8.23 16.16
CA LEU A 8 -23.14 -9.60 15.92
C LEU A 8 -23.80 -10.62 16.86
N ARG A 9 -24.10 -10.25 18.11
CA ARG A 9 -24.75 -11.10 19.10
C ARG A 9 -26.20 -11.51 18.72
N ASP A 10 -26.84 -10.77 17.84
CA ASP A 10 -28.15 -11.20 17.30
C ASP A 10 -28.04 -12.50 16.49
N TYR A 11 -26.86 -12.69 15.85
CA TYR A 11 -26.62 -13.81 14.93
C TYR A 11 -25.82 -14.95 15.56
N VAL A 12 -24.96 -14.65 16.50
CA VAL A 12 -24.06 -15.64 17.15
C VAL A 12 -23.98 -15.37 18.64
N ASP A 13 -24.01 -16.44 19.41
CA ASP A 13 -23.79 -16.36 20.86
C ASP A 13 -22.29 -16.20 21.16
N ILE A 14 -21.84 -14.97 21.46
CA ILE A 14 -20.45 -14.60 21.61
C ILE A 14 -20.10 -14.45 23.09
N ASP A 15 -19.37 -15.42 23.64
CA ASP A 15 -18.92 -15.46 25.04
C ASP A 15 -17.53 -14.83 25.22
N LEU A 16 -16.78 -14.56 24.12
CA LEU A 16 -15.44 -14.01 24.13
C LEU A 16 -15.44 -12.53 24.47
N SER A 17 -14.36 -12.06 25.12
CA SER A 17 -14.10 -10.63 25.22
C SER A 17 -13.84 -10.02 23.83
N PRO A 18 -14.07 -8.70 23.67
CA PRO A 18 -13.77 -8.04 22.40
C PRO A 18 -12.33 -8.23 21.94
N GLU A 19 -11.35 -8.23 22.85
CA GLU A 19 -9.93 -8.41 22.56
C GLU A 19 -9.63 -9.83 22.08
N GLU A 20 -10.21 -10.85 22.75
CA GLU A 20 -10.03 -12.25 22.34
C GLU A 20 -10.67 -12.52 20.98
N LEU A 21 -11.85 -11.94 20.74
CA LEU A 21 -12.53 -12.06 19.44
C LEU A 21 -11.72 -11.38 18.33
N ALA A 22 -11.21 -10.18 18.58
CA ALA A 22 -10.36 -9.46 17.63
C ALA A 22 -9.08 -10.24 17.28
N ALA A 23 -8.43 -10.84 18.29
CA ALA A 23 -7.26 -11.67 18.07
C ALA A 23 -7.58 -12.91 17.22
N ARG A 24 -8.68 -13.62 17.52
CA ARG A 24 -9.11 -14.80 16.74
C ARG A 24 -9.47 -14.46 15.30
N LEU A 25 -10.27 -13.42 15.09
CA LEU A 25 -10.61 -12.94 13.74
C LEU A 25 -9.37 -12.62 12.92
N THR A 26 -8.40 -11.92 13.53
CA THR A 26 -7.14 -11.57 12.86
C THR A 26 -6.34 -12.79 12.45
N VAL A 27 -6.17 -13.77 13.35
CA VAL A 27 -5.41 -14.99 13.06
C VAL A 27 -6.10 -15.85 11.99
N THR A 28 -7.42 -15.83 11.91
CA THR A 28 -8.20 -16.58 10.91
C THR A 28 -8.44 -15.83 9.59
N GLY A 29 -7.77 -14.70 9.36
CA GLY A 29 -7.76 -14.00 8.08
C GLY A 29 -8.67 -12.77 7.98
N THR A 30 -9.48 -12.47 9.01
CA THR A 30 -10.26 -11.22 9.08
C THR A 30 -9.57 -10.26 10.03
N LYS A 31 -8.65 -9.46 9.49
CA LYS A 31 -7.81 -8.56 10.31
C LYS A 31 -8.64 -7.48 11.00
N VAL A 32 -8.47 -7.35 12.31
CA VAL A 32 -9.01 -6.26 13.10
C VAL A 32 -7.96 -5.16 13.25
N GLU A 33 -8.20 -3.99 12.66
CA GLU A 33 -7.32 -2.82 12.73
C GLU A 33 -7.39 -2.15 14.10
N GLY A 34 -8.58 -2.17 14.72
CA GLY A 34 -8.81 -1.57 16.02
C GLY A 34 -10.17 -1.94 16.61
N VAL A 35 -10.31 -1.72 17.91
CA VAL A 35 -11.58 -1.85 18.62
C VAL A 35 -11.89 -0.52 19.28
N GLU A 36 -13.01 0.09 18.91
CA GLU A 36 -13.53 1.32 19.51
C GLU A 36 -14.60 0.96 20.54
N TYR A 37 -14.48 1.48 21.75
CA TYR A 37 -15.46 1.24 22.81
C TYR A 37 -16.40 2.42 22.93
N ILE A 38 -17.68 2.20 22.59
CA ILE A 38 -18.77 3.14 22.83
C ILE A 38 -19.21 2.97 24.28
N GLY A 39 -19.32 4.09 24.98
CA GLY A 39 -19.81 4.09 26.34
C GLY A 39 -18.75 3.79 27.43
N ALA A 40 -17.48 3.76 27.11
CA ALA A 40 -16.44 3.65 28.12
C ALA A 40 -16.51 4.77 29.16
N GLN A 41 -16.96 5.95 28.77
CA GLN A 41 -17.22 7.11 29.61
C GLN A 41 -18.42 6.94 30.53
N TRP A 42 -19.25 5.93 30.33
CA TRP A 42 -20.45 5.64 31.14
C TRP A 42 -20.20 4.60 32.25
N ARG A 43 -18.95 4.17 32.47
CA ARG A 43 -18.62 3.16 33.46
C ARG A 43 -19.06 3.56 34.88
N ASP A 44 -18.94 4.85 35.21
CA ASP A 44 -19.29 5.39 36.52
C ASP A 44 -20.73 5.97 36.59
N ILE A 45 -21.46 5.92 35.49
CA ILE A 45 -22.89 6.24 35.40
C ILE A 45 -23.65 4.94 35.63
N LEU A 46 -24.63 4.95 36.51
CA LEU A 46 -25.37 3.76 36.93
C LEU A 46 -26.81 3.80 36.42
N VAL A 47 -27.40 2.62 36.27
CA VAL A 47 -28.85 2.48 36.07
C VAL A 47 -29.54 2.72 37.40
N GLY A 48 -30.36 3.76 37.51
CA GLY A 48 -31.19 4.04 38.67
C GLY A 48 -32.67 3.81 38.36
N ARG A 49 -33.47 3.52 39.39
CA ARG A 49 -34.93 3.54 39.30
C ARG A 49 -35.48 4.65 40.11
N ILE A 50 -36.41 5.44 39.59
CA ILE A 50 -37.16 6.45 40.33
C ILE A 50 -38.06 5.76 41.35
N ALA A 51 -37.60 5.71 42.59
CA ALA A 51 -38.39 5.08 43.67
C ALA A 51 -39.51 5.96 44.19
N ARG A 52 -39.29 7.30 44.20
CA ARG A 52 -40.25 8.29 44.65
C ARG A 52 -40.02 9.62 43.95
N LEU A 53 -41.08 10.30 43.62
CA LEU A 53 -41.11 11.69 43.16
C LEU A 53 -41.86 12.59 44.15
N ALA A 54 -41.28 13.72 44.49
CA ALA A 54 -41.94 14.71 45.34
C ALA A 54 -41.68 16.13 44.79
N PRO A 55 -42.63 17.06 44.91
CA PRO A 55 -42.38 18.45 44.54
C PRO A 55 -41.31 19.03 45.43
N HIS A 56 -40.55 20.00 44.89
CA HIS A 56 -39.52 20.72 45.66
C HIS A 56 -40.15 21.48 46.81
N PRO A 57 -39.54 21.55 48.01
CA PRO A 57 -40.07 22.29 49.16
C PRO A 57 -40.30 23.80 48.92
N ASP A 58 -39.60 24.40 48.01
CA ASP A 58 -39.78 25.78 47.52
C ASP A 58 -40.83 25.75 46.39
N PRO A 59 -42.06 26.27 46.62
CA PRO A 59 -43.15 26.21 45.62
C PRO A 59 -42.95 27.18 44.43
N GLU A 60 -41.98 28.14 44.56
CA GLU A 60 -41.70 29.11 43.49
C GLU A 60 -40.87 28.54 42.33
N VAL A 61 -40.39 27.28 42.43
CA VAL A 61 -39.58 26.62 41.42
C VAL A 61 -40.25 25.38 40.87
N SER A 62 -40.18 25.20 39.57
CA SER A 62 -40.67 23.96 38.88
C SER A 62 -39.61 22.85 38.98
N LEU A 63 -39.17 22.53 40.22
CA LEU A 63 -38.21 21.46 40.49
C LEU A 63 -38.93 20.31 41.23
N GLN A 64 -38.37 19.13 41.07
CA GLN A 64 -38.77 17.90 41.73
C GLN A 64 -37.62 17.27 42.50
N LEU A 65 -37.94 16.55 43.58
CA LEU A 65 -37.04 15.69 44.31
C LEU A 65 -37.29 14.26 43.85
N ALA A 66 -36.34 13.66 43.15
CA ALA A 66 -36.38 12.26 42.76
C ALA A 66 -35.51 11.45 43.71
N THR A 67 -36.13 10.46 44.37
CA THR A 67 -35.38 9.43 45.11
C THR A 67 -35.04 8.33 44.09
N VAL A 68 -33.78 8.11 43.80
CA VAL A 68 -33.27 7.16 42.85
C VAL A 68 -32.71 5.96 43.59
N SER A 69 -33.32 4.79 43.38
CA SER A 69 -32.83 3.50 43.86
C SER A 69 -31.73 2.98 42.96
N LEU A 70 -30.60 2.61 43.55
CA LEU A 70 -29.46 1.98 42.87
C LEU A 70 -29.31 0.50 43.27
N GLY A 71 -30.41 -0.15 43.59
CA GLY A 71 -30.48 -1.53 44.08
C GLY A 71 -29.65 -1.74 45.35
N ALA A 72 -28.71 -2.67 45.34
CA ALA A 72 -27.87 -2.98 46.50
C ALA A 72 -26.97 -1.81 46.96
N ARG A 73 -26.83 -0.75 46.16
CA ARG A 73 -26.03 0.45 46.48
C ARG A 73 -26.83 1.50 47.27
N GLY A 74 -28.13 1.24 47.54
CA GLY A 74 -29.00 2.13 48.30
C GLY A 74 -29.74 3.17 47.45
N GLU A 75 -30.23 4.21 48.09
CA GLU A 75 -31.02 5.27 47.47
C GLU A 75 -30.28 6.59 47.55
N GLN A 76 -30.48 7.44 46.55
CA GLN A 76 -29.89 8.78 46.46
C GLN A 76 -30.98 9.79 46.11
N THR A 77 -30.91 10.98 46.68
CA THR A 77 -31.88 12.03 46.36
C THR A 77 -31.27 13.05 45.41
N VAL A 78 -31.91 13.27 44.29
CA VAL A 78 -31.51 14.24 43.29
C VAL A 78 -32.57 15.30 43.08
N VAL A 79 -32.15 16.53 42.78
CA VAL A 79 -33.03 17.64 42.41
C VAL A 79 -33.00 17.74 40.89
N THR A 80 -34.15 17.66 40.26
CA THR A 80 -34.28 17.75 38.80
C THR A 80 -35.38 18.71 38.36
N GLY A 81 -35.19 19.34 37.21
CA GLY A 81 -36.20 20.14 36.51
C GLY A 81 -37.03 19.35 35.50
N ALA A 82 -36.66 18.10 35.25
CA ALA A 82 -37.33 17.26 34.25
C ALA A 82 -38.77 16.94 34.67
N GLN A 83 -39.65 16.96 33.68
CA GLN A 83 -41.09 16.66 33.87
C GLN A 83 -41.53 15.37 33.21
N ASN A 84 -40.63 14.73 32.50
CA ASN A 84 -40.84 13.53 31.70
C ASN A 84 -40.55 12.20 32.45
N ILE A 85 -40.31 12.25 33.77
CA ILE A 85 -40.00 11.08 34.60
C ILE A 85 -41.17 10.76 35.52
N ALA A 86 -41.38 9.46 35.77
CA ALA A 86 -42.39 8.95 36.68
C ALA A 86 -41.81 7.95 37.69
N GLU A 87 -42.55 7.67 38.79
CA GLU A 87 -42.17 6.63 39.74
C GLU A 87 -42.19 5.25 39.02
N GLY A 88 -41.11 4.52 39.16
CA GLY A 88 -40.87 3.25 38.47
C GLY A 88 -39.93 3.35 37.27
N ASP A 89 -39.75 4.50 36.68
CA ASP A 89 -38.91 4.70 35.52
C ASP A 89 -37.42 4.37 35.86
N LYS A 90 -36.77 3.70 34.87
CA LYS A 90 -35.29 3.52 34.89
C LYS A 90 -34.63 4.67 34.18
N VAL A 91 -33.60 5.22 34.80
CA VAL A 91 -32.88 6.44 34.35
C VAL A 91 -31.37 6.29 34.52
N PRO A 92 -30.55 6.95 33.70
CA PRO A 92 -29.12 7.08 33.98
C PRO A 92 -28.88 7.98 35.17
N TYR A 93 -28.11 7.53 36.14
CA TYR A 93 -27.75 8.27 37.32
C TYR A 93 -26.21 8.43 37.40
N ALA A 94 -25.77 9.66 37.56
CA ALA A 94 -24.38 9.98 37.88
C ALA A 94 -24.24 10.50 39.32
N GLY A 95 -23.38 9.86 40.10
CA GLY A 95 -23.06 10.22 41.45
C GLY A 95 -22.10 11.40 41.55
N LEU A 96 -21.93 11.93 42.79
CA LEU A 96 -20.94 13.00 43.03
C LEU A 96 -19.52 12.51 42.72
N GLY A 97 -18.73 13.35 42.04
CA GLY A 97 -17.36 13.03 41.60
C GLY A 97 -17.26 12.40 40.21
N VAL A 98 -18.37 12.00 39.64
CA VAL A 98 -18.41 11.47 38.24
C VAL A 98 -18.21 12.60 37.26
N THR A 99 -17.36 12.37 36.26
CA THR A 99 -17.18 13.31 35.12
C THR A 99 -18.05 12.82 33.96
N LEU A 100 -18.96 13.69 33.54
CA LEU A 100 -19.85 13.42 32.41
C LEU A 100 -19.11 13.50 31.08
N PRO A 101 -19.66 12.91 29.99
CA PRO A 101 -19.06 12.97 28.63
C PRO A 101 -18.79 14.37 28.11
N ASN A 102 -19.61 15.35 28.53
CA ASN A 102 -19.42 16.80 28.25
C ASN A 102 -18.29 17.47 29.04
N GLY A 103 -17.52 16.71 29.85
CA GLY A 103 -16.42 17.22 30.69
C GLY A 103 -16.80 17.82 32.02
N VAL A 104 -18.07 17.88 32.37
CA VAL A 104 -18.55 18.42 33.65
C VAL A 104 -18.38 17.37 34.76
N THR A 105 -17.61 17.71 35.81
CA THR A 105 -17.49 16.85 37.00
C THR A 105 -18.54 17.25 38.01
N LEU A 106 -19.37 16.33 38.47
CA LEU A 106 -20.46 16.58 39.41
C LEU A 106 -19.90 16.84 40.82
N LYS A 107 -20.27 17.99 41.35
CA LYS A 107 -19.92 18.43 42.70
C LYS A 107 -21.19 18.60 43.53
N PRO A 108 -21.12 18.45 44.88
CA PRO A 108 -22.26 18.72 45.73
C PRO A 108 -22.82 20.12 45.45
N ARG A 109 -24.09 20.18 45.08
CA ARG A 109 -24.76 21.45 44.78
C ARG A 109 -26.04 21.59 45.60
N LYS A 110 -26.17 22.69 46.27
CA LYS A 110 -27.39 23.05 46.98
C LYS A 110 -28.30 23.85 46.07
N LEU A 111 -29.43 23.26 45.69
CA LEU A 111 -30.42 23.85 44.81
C LEU A 111 -31.61 24.31 45.70
N ARG A 112 -31.81 25.61 45.83
CA ARG A 112 -32.92 26.20 46.64
C ARG A 112 -33.09 25.57 48.02
N GLY A 113 -31.99 25.27 48.70
CA GLY A 113 -32.02 24.71 50.05
C GLY A 113 -31.87 23.20 50.16
N VAL A 114 -32.06 22.42 49.08
CA VAL A 114 -31.90 20.98 49.07
C VAL A 114 -30.57 20.62 48.40
N VAL A 115 -29.84 19.66 48.99
CA VAL A 115 -28.59 19.15 48.44
C VAL A 115 -28.95 18.03 47.48
N SER A 116 -28.48 18.11 46.22
CA SER A 116 -28.55 17.04 45.24
C SER A 116 -27.33 16.10 45.39
N GLU A 117 -27.58 14.81 45.57
CA GLU A 117 -26.55 13.77 45.78
C GLU A 117 -26.08 13.14 44.46
N GLY A 118 -26.42 13.74 43.32
CA GLY A 118 -26.08 13.32 42.01
C GLY A 118 -26.96 13.99 40.96
N MET A 119 -27.02 13.36 39.78
CA MET A 119 -27.80 13.87 38.66
C MET A 119 -28.39 12.73 37.87
N VAL A 120 -29.66 12.86 37.45
CA VAL A 120 -30.26 12.03 36.40
C VAL A 120 -30.04 12.72 35.07
N LEU A 121 -29.72 11.94 33.99
CA LEU A 121 -29.11 12.48 32.81
C LEU A 121 -30.00 12.43 31.56
N ALA A 122 -29.90 13.46 30.74
CA ALA A 122 -30.46 13.55 29.39
C ALA A 122 -29.48 13.01 28.33
N ASP A 123 -29.95 12.91 27.09
CA ASP A 123 -29.15 12.36 25.98
C ASP A 123 -27.91 13.19 25.64
N ASP A 124 -28.02 14.52 25.69
CA ASP A 124 -26.88 15.43 25.48
C ASP A 124 -25.80 15.29 26.56
N GLU A 125 -26.19 15.05 27.80
CA GLU A 125 -25.27 14.84 28.94
C GLU A 125 -24.57 13.46 28.84
N LEU A 126 -25.20 12.50 28.21
CA LEU A 126 -24.65 11.18 27.90
C LEU A 126 -23.79 11.19 26.62
N GLY A 127 -23.87 12.26 25.81
CA GLY A 127 -23.19 12.32 24.49
C GLY A 127 -23.90 11.45 23.43
N LEU A 128 -25.19 11.12 23.64
CA LEU A 128 -25.99 10.32 22.71
C LEU A 128 -26.70 11.16 21.63
N GLY A 129 -26.81 12.46 21.82
CA GLY A 129 -27.48 13.37 20.89
C GLY A 129 -27.40 14.83 21.38
N GLU A 130 -28.22 15.69 20.79
CA GLU A 130 -28.38 17.11 21.18
C GLU A 130 -29.67 17.35 21.94
N ASP A 131 -30.47 16.32 22.22
CA ASP A 131 -31.75 16.46 22.91
C ASP A 131 -31.56 16.70 24.42
N HIS A 132 -31.99 17.87 24.85
CA HIS A 132 -31.98 18.33 26.23
C HIS A 132 -33.41 18.46 26.79
N SER A 133 -34.43 18.00 26.08
CA SER A 133 -35.84 18.22 26.44
C SER A 133 -36.30 17.43 27.67
N GLY A 134 -35.57 16.36 28.04
CA GLY A 134 -35.94 15.50 29.18
C GLY A 134 -34.85 14.51 29.56
N ILE A 135 -35.08 13.81 30.69
CA ILE A 135 -34.22 12.72 31.13
C ILE A 135 -34.41 11.51 30.23
N ARG A 136 -33.30 10.80 29.94
CA ARG A 136 -33.32 9.52 29.22
C ARG A 136 -34.08 8.48 30.04
N ILE A 137 -35.16 7.90 29.48
CA ILE A 137 -35.83 6.73 30.06
C ILE A 137 -35.21 5.47 29.49
N LEU A 138 -34.75 4.60 30.38
CA LEU A 138 -34.14 3.31 30.02
C LEU A 138 -35.24 2.21 29.98
N PRO A 139 -34.94 1.07 29.33
CA PRO A 139 -35.86 -0.06 29.33
C PRO A 139 -36.29 -0.47 30.73
N PRO A 140 -37.56 -0.89 30.93
CA PRO A 140 -38.10 -1.22 32.28
C PRO A 140 -37.36 -2.36 32.97
N ASP A 141 -36.75 -3.27 32.21
CA ASP A 141 -35.98 -4.43 32.66
C ASP A 141 -34.51 -4.10 32.93
N ALA A 142 -34.07 -2.87 32.70
CA ALA A 142 -32.67 -2.45 32.95
C ALA A 142 -32.28 -2.72 34.41
N PRO A 143 -31.10 -3.37 34.67
CA PRO A 143 -30.70 -3.83 35.99
C PRO A 143 -30.20 -2.67 36.87
N GLU A 144 -30.91 -2.44 38.00
CA GLU A 144 -30.54 -1.34 38.93
C GLU A 144 -29.13 -1.48 39.51
N GLY A 145 -28.42 -0.36 39.58
CA GLY A 145 -27.08 -0.27 40.18
C GLY A 145 -25.95 -0.82 39.30
N ARG A 146 -26.25 -1.30 38.10
CA ARG A 146 -25.24 -1.70 37.13
C ARG A 146 -24.72 -0.48 36.37
N PRO A 147 -23.46 -0.51 35.89
CA PRO A 147 -22.93 0.54 35.02
C PRO A 147 -23.77 0.69 33.74
N LEU A 148 -24.03 1.91 33.33
CA LEU A 148 -24.76 2.19 32.09
C LEU A 148 -23.99 1.66 30.86
N SER A 149 -22.67 1.60 30.93
CA SER A 149 -21.82 1.00 29.90
C SER A 149 -22.12 -0.48 29.63
N GLU A 150 -22.69 -1.22 30.58
CA GLU A 150 -23.11 -2.60 30.38
C GLU A 150 -24.43 -2.72 29.61
N LEU A 151 -25.26 -1.67 29.66
CA LEU A 151 -26.56 -1.63 28.99
C LEU A 151 -26.51 -1.00 27.60
N LEU A 152 -25.86 0.15 27.48
CA LEU A 152 -25.79 0.97 26.27
C LEU A 152 -24.41 0.95 25.59
N GLY A 153 -23.41 0.35 26.25
CA GLY A 153 -22.07 0.23 25.69
C GLY A 153 -21.99 -0.78 24.55
N ASP A 154 -21.03 -0.56 23.67
CA ASP A 154 -20.75 -1.44 22.55
C ASP A 154 -19.23 -1.46 22.27
N ALA A 155 -18.78 -2.53 21.61
CA ALA A 155 -17.45 -2.63 21.03
C ALA A 155 -17.56 -2.68 19.51
N ILE A 156 -16.93 -1.73 18.84
CA ILE A 156 -16.95 -1.61 17.38
C ILE A 156 -15.62 -2.09 16.83
N PHE A 157 -15.64 -3.16 16.08
CA PHE A 157 -14.49 -3.69 15.36
C PHE A 157 -14.30 -2.94 14.05
N ASP A 158 -13.12 -2.41 13.80
CA ASP A 158 -12.74 -1.92 12.47
C ASP A 158 -12.00 -3.03 11.74
N LEU A 159 -12.66 -3.60 10.74
CA LEU A 159 -12.19 -4.76 9.99
C LEU A 159 -11.59 -4.36 8.65
N GLU A 160 -10.37 -4.82 8.37
CA GLU A 160 -9.77 -4.77 7.04
C GLU A 160 -10.24 -5.99 6.23
N ILE A 161 -11.18 -5.76 5.33
CA ILE A 161 -11.73 -6.81 4.47
C ILE A 161 -10.99 -6.86 3.14
N THR A 162 -10.33 -7.97 2.87
CA THR A 162 -9.60 -8.22 1.63
C THR A 162 -10.52 -8.28 0.41
N SER A 163 -9.98 -8.04 -0.78
CA SER A 163 -10.80 -7.94 -2.00
C SER A 163 -11.48 -9.25 -2.40
N ASN A 164 -10.95 -10.39 -1.97
CA ASN A 164 -11.48 -11.72 -2.24
C ASN A 164 -12.62 -12.11 -1.27
N ARG A 165 -12.85 -11.36 -0.18
CA ARG A 165 -13.85 -11.66 0.84
C ARG A 165 -15.00 -10.63 0.85
N PRO A 166 -15.75 -10.43 -0.28
CA PRO A 166 -16.89 -9.53 -0.30
C PRO A 166 -18.03 -9.98 0.64
N ASP A 167 -18.13 -11.25 0.95
CA ASP A 167 -19.06 -11.81 1.94
C ASP A 167 -18.90 -11.19 3.33
N CYS A 168 -17.67 -10.90 3.75
CA CYS A 168 -17.34 -10.23 5.01
C CYS A 168 -17.58 -8.70 4.99
N LEU A 169 -18.00 -8.10 3.86
CA LEU A 169 -18.52 -6.72 3.84
C LEU A 169 -19.97 -6.62 4.35
N SER A 170 -20.36 -7.57 5.20
CA SER A 170 -21.68 -7.66 5.83
C SER A 170 -21.56 -8.18 7.26
N VAL A 171 -22.52 -7.77 8.10
CA VAL A 171 -22.59 -8.26 9.50
C VAL A 171 -22.85 -9.76 9.54
N VAL A 172 -23.74 -10.27 8.68
CA VAL A 172 -24.03 -11.71 8.57
C VAL A 172 -22.80 -12.49 8.11
N GLY A 173 -22.00 -11.96 7.18
CA GLY A 173 -20.76 -12.60 6.74
C GLY A 173 -19.73 -12.70 7.86
N VAL A 174 -19.52 -11.60 8.62
CA VAL A 174 -18.63 -11.61 9.79
C VAL A 174 -19.17 -12.53 10.89
N ALA A 175 -20.50 -12.54 11.12
CA ALA A 175 -21.11 -13.45 12.09
C ALA A 175 -20.93 -14.93 11.69
N ARG A 176 -20.94 -15.25 10.39
CA ARG A 176 -20.65 -16.60 9.88
C ARG A 176 -19.21 -17.01 10.18
N GLU A 177 -18.25 -16.12 9.99
CA GLU A 177 -16.86 -16.37 10.39
C GLU A 177 -16.73 -16.61 11.90
N ILE A 178 -17.37 -15.76 12.71
CA ILE A 178 -17.36 -15.91 14.17
C ILE A 178 -18.01 -17.23 14.59
N ALA A 179 -19.12 -17.62 13.99
CA ALA A 179 -19.79 -18.89 14.27
C ALA A 179 -18.85 -20.07 14.00
N ALA A 180 -18.15 -20.05 12.85
CA ALA A 180 -17.18 -21.08 12.50
C ALA A 180 -15.99 -21.13 13.48
N ILE A 181 -15.40 -19.98 13.82
CA ILE A 181 -14.23 -19.87 14.72
C ILE A 181 -14.58 -20.30 16.15
N THR A 182 -15.82 -20.05 16.60
CA THR A 182 -16.27 -20.35 17.96
C THR A 182 -17.00 -21.68 18.11
N GLY A 183 -17.33 -22.35 17.00
CA GLY A 183 -18.15 -23.55 16.97
C GLY A 183 -19.60 -23.30 17.40
N LYS A 184 -20.06 -22.07 17.31
CA LYS A 184 -21.44 -21.67 17.65
C LYS A 184 -22.35 -21.71 16.44
N THR A 185 -23.66 -21.77 16.69
CA THR A 185 -24.67 -21.77 15.62
C THR A 185 -24.97 -20.37 15.13
N LEU A 186 -24.94 -20.16 13.80
CA LEU A 186 -25.41 -18.93 13.16
C LEU A 186 -26.95 -18.90 13.13
N ARG A 187 -27.52 -17.82 13.59
CA ARG A 187 -28.95 -17.56 13.57
C ARG A 187 -29.24 -16.42 12.59
N LEU A 188 -29.90 -16.72 11.48
CA LEU A 188 -30.35 -15.67 10.57
C LEU A 188 -31.71 -15.12 11.01
N PRO A 189 -32.00 -13.83 10.78
CA PRO A 189 -33.31 -13.26 11.13
C PRO A 189 -34.40 -13.90 10.30
N GLY A 190 -35.55 -14.14 10.93
CA GLY A 190 -36.76 -14.56 10.22
C GLY A 190 -37.20 -13.45 9.26
N VAL A 191 -37.65 -13.84 8.08
CA VAL A 191 -38.23 -12.92 7.10
C VAL A 191 -39.70 -13.31 6.91
N THR A 192 -40.60 -12.49 7.43
CA THR A 192 -42.04 -12.68 7.29
C THR A 192 -42.72 -11.34 7.04
N PHE A 193 -43.56 -11.26 6.05
CA PHE A 193 -44.38 -10.10 5.73
C PHE A 193 -45.64 -10.58 4.98
N VAL A 194 -46.62 -9.72 4.87
CA VAL A 194 -47.90 -10.03 4.19
C VAL A 194 -47.93 -9.30 2.85
N GLU A 195 -48.08 -10.04 1.77
CA GLU A 195 -48.30 -9.45 0.43
C GLU A 195 -49.74 -8.96 0.27
N GLY A 196 -49.88 -7.77 -0.30
CA GLY A 196 -51.18 -7.19 -0.69
C GLY A 196 -51.80 -7.88 -1.91
N GLU A 197 -52.96 -7.38 -2.33
CA GLU A 197 -53.68 -7.93 -3.51
C GLU A 197 -53.05 -7.45 -4.83
N GLU A 198 -52.52 -6.24 -4.86
CA GLU A 198 -51.99 -5.58 -6.05
C GLU A 198 -50.63 -6.21 -6.46
N ARG A 199 -50.45 -6.50 -7.74
CA ARG A 199 -49.24 -7.15 -8.23
C ARG A 199 -48.14 -6.12 -8.46
N ALA A 200 -46.93 -6.40 -8.02
CA ALA A 200 -45.77 -5.55 -8.22
C ALA A 200 -45.53 -5.26 -9.72
N GLY A 201 -45.73 -6.24 -10.61
CA GLY A 201 -45.58 -6.09 -12.06
C GLY A 201 -46.65 -5.22 -12.76
N ASP A 202 -47.79 -4.95 -12.08
CA ASP A 202 -48.76 -3.99 -12.58
C ASP A 202 -48.40 -2.54 -12.20
N LEU A 203 -47.60 -2.36 -11.14
CA LEU A 203 -47.12 -1.06 -10.64
C LEU A 203 -45.76 -0.64 -11.21
N LEU A 204 -44.91 -1.61 -11.46
CA LEU A 204 -43.52 -1.35 -11.91
C LEU A 204 -43.13 -2.36 -12.99
N ARG A 205 -42.61 -1.83 -14.11
CA ARG A 205 -41.98 -2.64 -15.16
C ARG A 205 -40.46 -2.45 -15.13
N VAL A 206 -39.72 -3.55 -15.20
CA VAL A 206 -38.25 -3.54 -15.25
C VAL A 206 -37.73 -4.07 -16.57
N THR A 207 -36.75 -3.39 -17.16
CA THR A 207 -36.07 -3.83 -18.38
C THR A 207 -34.54 -3.80 -18.18
N VAL A 208 -33.83 -4.82 -18.67
CA VAL A 208 -32.38 -4.90 -18.64
C VAL A 208 -31.88 -5.09 -20.08
N GLU A 209 -31.24 -4.09 -20.65
CA GLU A 209 -30.73 -4.16 -22.03
C GLU A 209 -29.36 -4.84 -22.13
N ASP A 210 -28.54 -4.77 -21.07
CA ASP A 210 -27.19 -5.37 -21.05
C ASP A 210 -27.09 -6.44 -19.94
N PRO A 211 -27.49 -7.67 -20.19
CA PRO A 211 -27.49 -8.75 -19.20
C PRO A 211 -26.09 -9.27 -18.84
N GLU A 212 -25.07 -8.94 -19.62
CA GLU A 212 -23.68 -9.26 -19.27
C GLU A 212 -23.13 -8.34 -18.16
N LEU A 213 -23.57 -7.08 -18.16
CA LEU A 213 -23.18 -6.10 -17.16
C LEU A 213 -24.15 -6.02 -15.98
N CYS A 214 -25.42 -6.42 -16.15
CA CYS A 214 -26.44 -6.57 -15.11
C CYS A 214 -27.06 -7.97 -15.18
N PRO A 215 -26.42 -9.01 -14.62
CA PRO A 215 -26.92 -10.38 -14.74
C PRO A 215 -28.24 -10.67 -14.02
N ARG A 216 -28.56 -9.91 -12.97
CA ARG A 216 -29.83 -9.99 -12.26
C ARG A 216 -30.27 -8.62 -11.75
N PHE A 217 -31.54 -8.32 -11.91
CA PHE A 217 -32.19 -7.15 -11.36
C PHE A 217 -33.48 -7.59 -10.68
N THR A 218 -33.61 -7.36 -9.38
CA THR A 218 -34.84 -7.61 -8.63
C THR A 218 -35.45 -6.30 -8.16
N ALA A 219 -36.75 -6.23 -8.13
CA ALA A 219 -37.43 -5.07 -7.57
C ALA A 219 -38.67 -5.51 -6.71
N ARG A 220 -38.85 -4.75 -5.64
CA ARG A 220 -40.07 -4.81 -4.80
C ARG A 220 -40.76 -3.47 -4.83
N VAL A 221 -42.07 -3.48 -4.75
CA VAL A 221 -42.91 -2.28 -4.63
C VAL A 221 -43.62 -2.33 -3.28
N ILE A 222 -43.53 -1.24 -2.52
CA ILE A 222 -44.20 -1.06 -1.24
C ILE A 222 -45.05 0.21 -1.32
N THR A 223 -46.34 0.11 -1.04
CA THR A 223 -47.29 1.22 -1.10
C THR A 223 -47.81 1.59 0.29
N GLY A 224 -48.35 2.79 0.44
CA GLY A 224 -48.91 3.25 1.72
C GLY A 224 -47.86 3.47 2.83
N ILE A 225 -46.63 3.65 2.50
CA ILE A 225 -45.54 3.92 3.46
C ILE A 225 -45.75 5.30 4.11
N LYS A 226 -45.24 5.44 5.32
CA LYS A 226 -45.12 6.71 6.02
C LYS A 226 -43.63 7.00 6.31
N ILE A 227 -43.14 8.10 5.78
CA ILE A 227 -41.79 8.57 6.07
C ILE A 227 -41.77 9.12 7.50
N GLY A 228 -40.73 8.77 8.23
CA GLY A 228 -40.52 9.21 9.60
C GLY A 228 -39.13 8.82 10.13
N PRO A 229 -38.88 9.12 11.42
CA PRO A 229 -37.64 8.71 12.06
C PRO A 229 -37.54 7.20 12.21
N SER A 230 -36.36 6.65 12.08
CA SER A 230 -36.08 5.26 12.36
C SER A 230 -36.10 4.93 13.86
N PRO A 231 -36.40 3.68 14.24
CA PRO A 231 -36.26 3.20 15.60
C PRO A 231 -34.82 3.38 16.11
N GLU A 232 -34.68 3.70 17.38
CA GLU A 232 -33.38 4.00 17.99
C GLU A 232 -32.34 2.91 17.82
N GLN A 233 -32.75 1.65 17.94
CA GLN A 233 -31.87 0.50 17.77
C GLN A 233 -31.26 0.46 16.34
N LEU A 234 -32.08 0.75 15.33
CA LEU A 234 -31.61 0.81 13.94
C LEU A 234 -30.63 1.98 13.73
N VAL A 235 -30.96 3.16 14.26
CA VAL A 235 -30.09 4.34 14.23
C VAL A 235 -28.76 4.08 14.93
N ALA A 236 -28.78 3.43 16.09
CA ALA A 236 -27.57 3.09 16.84
C ALA A 236 -26.65 2.16 16.05
N ARG A 237 -27.20 1.15 15.36
CA ARG A 237 -26.45 0.22 14.51
C ARG A 237 -25.84 0.89 13.28
N LEU A 238 -26.59 1.75 12.62
CA LEU A 238 -26.07 2.55 11.49
C LEU A 238 -24.93 3.46 11.94
N ARG A 239 -25.12 4.16 13.06
CA ARG A 239 -24.09 5.03 13.64
C ARG A 239 -22.82 4.25 14.01
N ALA A 240 -22.97 3.09 14.63
CA ALA A 240 -21.85 2.19 14.95
C ALA A 240 -21.07 1.75 13.70
N ALA A 241 -21.77 1.57 12.58
CA ALA A 241 -21.16 1.26 11.28
C ALA A 241 -20.62 2.51 10.54
N GLY A 242 -20.77 3.72 11.10
CA GLY A 242 -20.34 4.97 10.51
C GLY A 242 -21.30 5.58 9.49
N VAL A 243 -22.55 5.11 9.46
CA VAL A 243 -23.59 5.60 8.55
C VAL A 243 -24.53 6.56 9.29
N ARG A 244 -24.80 7.71 8.68
CA ARG A 244 -25.74 8.69 9.21
C ARG A 244 -27.18 8.26 8.93
N SER A 245 -28.04 8.30 9.93
CA SER A 245 -29.47 8.13 9.78
C SER A 245 -30.11 9.32 9.06
N ILE A 246 -31.07 9.05 8.18
CA ILE A 246 -31.79 10.06 7.38
C ILE A 246 -33.31 9.94 7.65
N ASN A 247 -33.93 8.85 7.23
CA ASN A 247 -35.32 8.52 7.49
C ASN A 247 -35.49 7.00 7.46
N ASN A 248 -36.64 6.50 7.91
CA ASN A 248 -36.90 5.07 8.02
C ASN A 248 -36.67 4.28 6.73
N VAL A 249 -37.01 4.82 5.56
CA VAL A 249 -36.85 4.13 4.26
C VAL A 249 -35.36 4.03 3.89
N VAL A 250 -34.63 5.15 3.89
CA VAL A 250 -33.20 5.18 3.53
C VAL A 250 -32.37 4.39 4.55
N ASP A 251 -32.73 4.49 5.81
CA ASP A 251 -32.05 3.78 6.89
C ASP A 251 -32.23 2.26 6.78
N ILE A 252 -33.44 1.78 6.42
CA ILE A 252 -33.66 0.36 6.15
C ILE A 252 -32.79 -0.13 5.00
N THR A 253 -32.67 0.64 3.90
CA THR A 253 -31.80 0.25 2.77
C THR A 253 -30.34 0.16 3.17
N ASN A 254 -29.86 1.12 3.95
CA ASN A 254 -28.48 1.10 4.48
C ASN A 254 -28.27 -0.03 5.49
N TYR A 255 -29.28 -0.28 6.35
CA TYR A 255 -29.23 -1.36 7.33
C TYR A 255 -29.11 -2.73 6.66
N VAL A 256 -29.93 -3.04 5.67
CA VAL A 256 -29.88 -4.32 4.96
C VAL A 256 -28.62 -4.44 4.11
N MET A 257 -28.12 -3.34 3.54
CA MET A 257 -26.81 -3.33 2.87
C MET A 257 -25.69 -3.74 3.83
N LEU A 258 -25.68 -3.22 5.05
CA LEU A 258 -24.70 -3.59 6.07
C LEU A 258 -24.95 -4.99 6.63
N GLU A 259 -26.21 -5.39 6.79
CA GLU A 259 -26.61 -6.70 7.32
C GLU A 259 -26.19 -7.84 6.40
N TYR A 260 -26.54 -7.75 5.09
CA TYR A 260 -26.32 -8.82 4.11
C TYR A 260 -25.22 -8.54 3.07
N GLY A 261 -24.77 -7.30 2.94
CA GLY A 261 -23.75 -6.92 1.96
C GLY A 261 -24.30 -6.54 0.58
N GLN A 262 -25.64 -6.51 0.41
CA GLN A 262 -26.30 -6.16 -0.86
C GLN A 262 -26.71 -4.69 -0.86
N PRO A 263 -26.03 -3.80 -1.62
CA PRO A 263 -26.52 -2.44 -1.82
C PRO A 263 -27.82 -2.42 -2.62
N MET A 264 -28.66 -1.46 -2.30
CA MET A 264 -29.95 -1.26 -2.95
C MET A 264 -30.28 0.23 -3.03
N HIS A 265 -31.25 0.58 -3.87
CA HIS A 265 -31.78 1.92 -3.96
C HIS A 265 -33.30 1.94 -3.85
N ALA A 266 -33.83 2.96 -3.22
CA ALA A 266 -35.28 3.20 -3.11
C ALA A 266 -35.63 4.43 -3.95
N TYR A 267 -36.55 4.26 -4.88
CA TYR A 267 -37.13 5.32 -5.71
C TYR A 267 -38.49 5.70 -5.21
N ASP A 268 -38.83 6.98 -5.20
CA ASP A 268 -40.24 7.40 -5.07
C ASP A 268 -41.00 6.95 -6.33
N LEU A 269 -41.93 6.01 -6.18
CA LEU A 269 -42.68 5.43 -7.30
C LEU A 269 -43.45 6.50 -8.10
N ALA A 270 -43.90 7.57 -7.45
CA ALA A 270 -44.63 8.65 -8.10
C ALA A 270 -43.76 9.47 -9.07
N THR A 271 -42.42 9.45 -8.88
CA THR A 271 -41.50 10.15 -9.75
C THR A 271 -41.02 9.33 -10.96
N LEU A 272 -41.47 8.06 -11.07
CA LEU A 272 -41.13 7.16 -12.16
C LEU A 272 -42.22 7.18 -13.26
N PRO A 273 -41.98 7.86 -14.40
CA PRO A 273 -42.95 7.92 -15.48
C PRO A 273 -43.35 6.55 -15.99
N GLY A 274 -44.65 6.29 -16.04
CA GLY A 274 -45.20 5.02 -16.49
C GLY A 274 -44.85 3.82 -15.62
N GLY A 275 -44.41 4.05 -14.36
CA GLY A 275 -43.99 2.99 -13.43
C GLY A 275 -42.93 2.08 -14.07
N ALA A 276 -41.81 2.67 -14.57
CA ALA A 276 -40.80 1.88 -15.26
C ALA A 276 -39.39 2.22 -14.83
N LEU A 277 -38.55 1.18 -14.68
CA LEU A 277 -37.11 1.25 -14.50
C LEU A 277 -36.43 0.45 -15.59
N GLY A 278 -35.31 0.99 -16.09
CA GLY A 278 -34.50 0.33 -17.09
C GLY A 278 -33.02 0.37 -16.75
N VAL A 279 -32.27 -0.60 -17.25
CA VAL A 279 -30.79 -0.63 -17.21
C VAL A 279 -30.28 -0.68 -18.63
N ARG A 280 -29.45 0.30 -19.00
CA ARG A 280 -28.76 0.33 -20.29
C ARG A 280 -27.38 0.97 -20.17
N ARG A 281 -26.60 0.84 -21.22
CA ARG A 281 -25.38 1.67 -21.34
C ARG A 281 -25.76 3.14 -21.45
N ALA A 282 -24.99 3.97 -20.77
CA ALA A 282 -25.15 5.42 -20.89
C ALA A 282 -24.86 5.91 -22.32
N ARG A 283 -25.51 6.99 -22.74
CA ARG A 283 -25.23 7.64 -24.02
C ARG A 283 -24.00 8.53 -23.91
N ALA A 284 -23.35 8.77 -25.02
CA ALA A 284 -22.16 9.63 -25.05
C ALA A 284 -22.49 11.05 -24.58
N GLY A 285 -21.93 11.46 -23.46
CA GLY A 285 -22.14 12.80 -22.91
C GLY A 285 -23.43 12.99 -22.12
N GLU A 286 -24.19 11.94 -21.89
CA GLU A 286 -25.36 11.92 -20.98
C GLU A 286 -24.96 12.38 -19.59
N THR A 287 -25.83 13.10 -18.89
CA THR A 287 -25.57 13.65 -17.57
C THR A 287 -26.62 13.20 -16.57
N VAL A 288 -26.18 12.98 -15.33
CA VAL A 288 -27.03 12.66 -14.18
C VAL A 288 -26.63 13.58 -13.03
N GLU A 289 -27.61 14.22 -12.40
CA GLU A 289 -27.43 14.87 -11.11
C GLU A 289 -27.58 13.81 -10.02
N THR A 290 -26.49 13.57 -9.29
CA THR A 290 -26.43 12.54 -8.25
C THR A 290 -26.87 13.08 -6.89
N LEU A 291 -27.21 12.19 -5.94
CA LEU A 291 -27.69 12.53 -4.58
C LEU A 291 -26.77 13.49 -3.80
N ASP A 292 -25.52 13.62 -4.18
CA ASP A 292 -24.57 14.59 -3.61
C ASP A 292 -24.66 15.99 -4.27
N GLY A 293 -25.68 16.22 -5.14
CA GLY A 293 -25.92 17.49 -5.82
C GLY A 293 -24.95 17.80 -6.95
N GLN A 294 -24.13 16.84 -7.39
CA GLN A 294 -23.17 17.03 -8.48
C GLN A 294 -23.69 16.48 -9.80
N THR A 295 -23.56 17.27 -10.87
CA THR A 295 -23.84 16.79 -12.24
C THR A 295 -22.66 16.02 -12.79
N ARG A 296 -22.85 14.76 -13.13
CA ARG A 296 -21.81 13.86 -13.63
C ARG A 296 -22.06 13.47 -15.08
N ARG A 297 -21.00 13.55 -15.88
CA ARG A 297 -21.03 13.20 -17.30
C ARG A 297 -20.69 11.73 -17.49
N LEU A 298 -21.56 10.98 -18.14
CA LEU A 298 -21.42 9.56 -18.40
C LEU A 298 -20.79 9.28 -19.77
N THR A 299 -20.26 8.08 -19.91
CA THR A 299 -19.72 7.54 -21.15
C THR A 299 -20.38 6.21 -21.50
N PRO A 300 -20.37 5.75 -22.75
CA PRO A 300 -20.97 4.47 -23.16
C PRO A 300 -20.36 3.22 -22.49
N ALA A 301 -19.23 3.35 -21.81
CA ALA A 301 -18.66 2.27 -21.01
C ALA A 301 -19.36 2.08 -19.65
N MET A 302 -20.16 3.04 -19.22
CA MET A 302 -20.88 3.06 -17.94
C MET A 302 -22.32 2.58 -18.11
N LEU A 303 -22.92 2.08 -17.04
CA LEU A 303 -24.34 1.75 -17.00
C LEU A 303 -25.13 2.88 -16.34
N ALA A 304 -26.29 3.18 -16.90
CA ALA A 304 -27.27 4.11 -16.35
C ALA A 304 -28.54 3.35 -15.94
N ILE A 305 -29.13 3.75 -14.81
CA ILE A 305 -30.52 3.44 -14.49
C ILE A 305 -31.38 4.51 -15.17
N VAL A 306 -32.44 4.09 -15.85
CA VAL A 306 -33.32 4.98 -16.60
C VAL A 306 -34.76 4.81 -16.18
N ASP A 307 -35.56 5.88 -16.34
CA ASP A 307 -37.00 5.87 -16.08
C ASP A 307 -37.82 5.44 -17.35
N GLY A 308 -39.11 5.52 -17.28
CA GLY A 308 -40.05 5.15 -18.39
C GLY A 308 -39.96 6.08 -19.60
N GLU A 309 -39.34 7.25 -19.51
CA GLU A 309 -39.05 8.18 -20.60
C GLU A 309 -37.62 8.05 -21.12
N ASP A 310 -36.90 7.00 -20.68
CA ASP A 310 -35.51 6.70 -21.04
C ASP A 310 -34.52 7.81 -20.63
N ARG A 311 -34.80 8.55 -19.54
CA ARG A 311 -33.89 9.52 -18.92
C ARG A 311 -33.03 8.81 -17.89
N ALA A 312 -31.76 9.12 -17.83
CA ALA A 312 -30.86 8.60 -16.81
C ALA A 312 -31.17 9.24 -15.44
N ILE A 313 -31.57 8.39 -14.48
CA ILE A 313 -31.94 8.75 -13.12
C ILE A 313 -30.97 8.20 -12.07
N GLY A 314 -29.91 7.52 -12.48
CA GLY A 314 -28.89 7.00 -11.60
C GLY A 314 -27.70 6.41 -12.34
N ILE A 315 -26.60 6.26 -11.63
CA ILE A 315 -25.39 5.58 -12.10
C ILE A 315 -25.38 4.19 -11.48
N ALA A 316 -25.63 3.18 -12.31
CA ALA A 316 -25.82 1.80 -11.88
C ALA A 316 -24.71 1.31 -10.93
N GLY A 317 -25.08 0.84 -9.75
CA GLY A 317 -24.16 0.31 -8.73
C GLY A 317 -23.19 1.32 -8.10
N VAL A 318 -23.34 2.62 -8.39
CA VAL A 318 -22.47 3.67 -7.84
C VAL A 318 -23.25 4.67 -7.00
N MET A 319 -24.23 5.38 -7.58
CA MET A 319 -25.03 6.37 -6.86
C MET A 319 -26.34 6.66 -7.57
N GLY A 320 -27.44 6.78 -6.81
CA GLY A 320 -28.74 7.22 -7.29
C GLY A 320 -28.73 8.69 -7.71
N GLY A 321 -29.74 9.09 -8.50
CA GLY A 321 -29.97 10.46 -8.90
C GLY A 321 -30.92 11.21 -7.96
N ALA A 322 -30.73 12.54 -7.88
CA ALA A 322 -31.54 13.41 -7.03
C ALA A 322 -33.00 13.51 -7.45
N ALA A 323 -33.31 13.32 -8.74
CA ALA A 323 -34.66 13.49 -9.28
C ALA A 323 -35.71 12.49 -8.77
N THR A 324 -35.27 11.39 -8.18
CA THR A 324 -36.13 10.28 -7.71
C THR A 324 -35.90 9.96 -6.23
N GLU A 325 -35.32 10.90 -5.50
CA GLU A 325 -35.02 10.77 -4.07
C GLU A 325 -36.29 10.67 -3.23
N ILE A 326 -36.22 9.91 -2.15
CA ILE A 326 -37.29 9.78 -1.16
C ILE A 326 -37.43 11.07 -0.38
N SER A 327 -38.66 11.62 -0.33
CA SER A 327 -39.04 12.83 0.38
C SER A 327 -40.08 12.55 1.47
N GLU A 328 -40.39 13.55 2.27
CA GLU A 328 -41.45 13.45 3.31
C GLU A 328 -42.86 13.17 2.72
N GLU A 329 -43.04 13.47 1.42
CA GLU A 329 -44.30 13.30 0.70
C GLU A 329 -44.38 11.90 0.04
N THR A 330 -43.34 11.11 0.05
CA THR A 330 -43.29 9.78 -0.56
C THR A 330 -44.24 8.81 0.14
N THR A 331 -45.17 8.22 -0.62
CA THR A 331 -46.13 7.25 -0.11
C THR A 331 -45.97 5.85 -0.71
N ALA A 332 -45.15 5.71 -1.73
CA ALA A 332 -44.87 4.42 -2.36
C ALA A 332 -43.45 4.38 -2.89
N VAL A 333 -42.78 3.25 -2.71
CA VAL A 333 -41.38 3.07 -3.13
C VAL A 333 -41.21 1.89 -4.07
N ALA A 334 -40.38 2.06 -5.06
CA ALA A 334 -39.80 0.97 -5.85
C ALA A 334 -38.36 0.71 -5.32
N LEU A 335 -38.12 -0.49 -4.82
CA LEU A 335 -36.82 -0.95 -4.37
C LEU A 335 -36.07 -1.59 -5.53
N GLU A 336 -34.84 -1.13 -5.78
CA GLU A 336 -33.91 -1.72 -6.74
C GLU A 336 -32.85 -2.53 -6.00
N LEU A 337 -32.70 -3.79 -6.36
CA LEU A 337 -31.59 -4.63 -5.90
C LEU A 337 -31.03 -5.37 -7.11
N ALA A 338 -29.84 -5.01 -7.52
CA ALA A 338 -29.26 -5.57 -8.73
C ALA A 338 -27.89 -6.19 -8.47
N ASN A 339 -27.50 -7.06 -9.38
CA ASN A 339 -26.16 -7.60 -9.45
C ASN A 339 -25.46 -6.95 -10.65
N TRP A 340 -24.24 -6.47 -10.44
CA TRP A 340 -23.48 -5.72 -11.41
C TRP A 340 -22.13 -6.38 -11.72
N ASN A 341 -21.66 -6.22 -12.96
CA ASN A 341 -20.32 -6.63 -13.33
C ASN A 341 -19.26 -5.80 -12.56
N GLY A 342 -18.60 -6.42 -11.58
CA GLY A 342 -17.64 -5.76 -10.69
C GLY A 342 -16.56 -4.94 -11.42
N PRO A 343 -15.87 -5.48 -12.45
CA PRO A 343 -14.91 -4.72 -13.25
C PRO A 343 -15.50 -3.47 -13.93
N ASN A 344 -16.78 -3.51 -14.33
CA ASN A 344 -17.46 -2.35 -14.90
C ASN A 344 -17.68 -1.27 -13.83
N ILE A 345 -18.20 -1.65 -12.66
CA ILE A 345 -18.42 -0.72 -11.53
C ILE A 345 -17.11 -0.08 -11.09
N ARG A 346 -16.05 -0.86 -10.96
CA ARG A 346 -14.71 -0.34 -10.60
C ARG A 346 -14.23 0.72 -11.59
N ARG A 347 -14.34 0.46 -12.91
CA ARG A 347 -13.93 1.41 -13.94
C ARG A 347 -14.81 2.66 -13.91
N THR A 348 -16.11 2.52 -13.72
CA THR A 348 -17.05 3.64 -13.61
C THR A 348 -16.73 4.52 -12.41
N SER A 349 -16.58 3.93 -11.23
CA SER A 349 -16.22 4.60 -9.98
C SER A 349 -14.88 5.36 -10.12
N ALA A 350 -13.86 4.72 -10.68
CA ALA A 350 -12.56 5.34 -10.91
C ALA A 350 -12.61 6.50 -11.92
N ALA A 351 -13.34 6.34 -13.03
CA ALA A 351 -13.45 7.36 -14.06
C ALA A 351 -14.21 8.62 -13.58
N LEU A 352 -15.18 8.44 -12.67
CA LEU A 352 -15.93 9.54 -12.08
C LEU A 352 -15.28 10.11 -10.81
N GLY A 353 -14.23 9.46 -10.29
CA GLY A 353 -13.63 9.80 -8.99
C GLY A 353 -14.63 9.65 -7.84
N LEU A 354 -15.60 8.75 -7.96
CA LEU A 354 -16.72 8.58 -7.03
C LEU A 354 -16.71 7.17 -6.44
N ARG A 355 -16.25 7.06 -5.20
CA ARG A 355 -16.28 5.81 -4.44
C ARG A 355 -17.35 5.88 -3.36
N THR A 356 -18.25 4.91 -3.36
CA THR A 356 -19.36 4.79 -2.40
C THR A 356 -19.33 3.44 -1.70
N GLU A 357 -20.10 3.28 -0.62
CA GLU A 357 -20.30 1.98 0.05
C GLU A 357 -20.89 0.93 -0.90
N ALA A 358 -21.75 1.36 -1.82
CA ALA A 358 -22.31 0.50 -2.86
C ALA A 358 -21.24 0.07 -3.87
N SER A 359 -20.54 1.02 -4.48
CA SER A 359 -19.51 0.70 -5.48
C SER A 359 -18.39 -0.16 -4.91
N GLY A 360 -18.02 0.06 -3.64
CA GLY A 360 -16.99 -0.72 -2.94
C GLY A 360 -17.37 -2.19 -2.73
N ARG A 361 -18.68 -2.52 -2.63
CA ARG A 361 -19.19 -3.88 -2.56
C ARG A 361 -19.34 -4.50 -3.94
N PHE A 362 -19.95 -3.80 -4.88
CA PHE A 362 -20.18 -4.30 -6.23
C PHE A 362 -18.90 -4.56 -7.01
N GLU A 363 -17.85 -3.72 -6.84
CA GLU A 363 -16.57 -3.91 -7.54
C GLU A 363 -15.86 -5.22 -7.19
N LYS A 364 -16.19 -5.81 -6.03
CA LYS A 364 -15.60 -7.07 -5.54
C LYS A 364 -16.39 -8.31 -5.99
N GLY A 365 -17.58 -8.12 -6.58
CA GLY A 365 -18.47 -9.19 -6.96
C GLY A 365 -19.41 -9.57 -5.81
N LEU A 366 -20.69 -9.69 -6.12
CA LEU A 366 -21.74 -10.18 -5.21
C LEU A 366 -22.48 -11.33 -5.86
N PRO A 367 -22.89 -12.35 -5.09
CA PRO A 367 -23.62 -13.49 -5.64
C PRO A 367 -25.04 -13.10 -6.07
N LEU A 368 -25.56 -13.78 -7.09
CA LEU A 368 -26.87 -13.44 -7.68
C LEU A 368 -28.03 -13.62 -6.70
N TYR A 369 -28.01 -14.68 -5.86
CA TYR A 369 -29.10 -14.98 -4.92
C TYR A 369 -29.35 -13.86 -3.91
N LEU A 370 -28.31 -13.06 -3.63
CA LEU A 370 -28.33 -12.07 -2.57
C LEU A 370 -29.34 -10.95 -2.85
N THR A 371 -29.58 -10.64 -4.13
CA THR A 371 -30.57 -9.63 -4.54
C THR A 371 -32.00 -9.99 -4.05
N ALA A 372 -32.41 -11.23 -4.25
CA ALA A 372 -33.74 -11.68 -3.79
C ALA A 372 -33.83 -11.77 -2.26
N LEU A 373 -32.77 -12.33 -1.61
CA LEU A 373 -32.74 -12.44 -0.15
C LEU A 373 -32.82 -11.06 0.54
N ALA A 374 -32.04 -10.11 0.06
CA ALA A 374 -32.07 -8.74 0.60
C ALA A 374 -33.39 -8.01 0.29
N ALA A 375 -34.00 -8.27 -0.87
CA ALA A 375 -35.33 -7.71 -1.21
C ALA A 375 -36.42 -8.18 -0.24
N GLU A 376 -36.43 -9.47 0.10
CA GLU A 376 -37.38 -10.03 1.07
C GLU A 376 -37.18 -9.45 2.48
N ARG A 377 -35.92 -9.36 2.91
CA ARG A 377 -35.54 -8.74 4.21
C ARG A 377 -35.96 -7.28 4.29
N THR A 378 -35.71 -6.53 3.23
CA THR A 378 -36.10 -5.12 3.13
C THR A 378 -37.60 -4.95 3.16
N ALA A 379 -38.35 -5.80 2.42
CA ALA A 379 -39.81 -5.77 2.41
C ALA A 379 -40.40 -5.98 3.80
N ALA A 380 -39.86 -6.95 4.57
CA ALA A 380 -40.32 -7.20 5.93
C ALA A 380 -40.09 -6.01 6.86
N LEU A 381 -38.88 -5.38 6.77
CA LEU A 381 -38.60 -4.18 7.57
C LEU A 381 -39.39 -2.96 7.13
N MET A 382 -39.69 -2.82 5.84
CA MET A 382 -40.54 -1.72 5.34
C MET A 382 -41.96 -1.86 5.85
N GLU A 383 -42.57 -3.08 5.80
CA GLU A 383 -43.88 -3.33 6.39
C GLU A 383 -43.90 -2.98 7.89
N GLU A 384 -42.94 -3.51 8.64
CA GLU A 384 -42.83 -3.33 10.09
C GLU A 384 -42.64 -1.85 10.50
N LEU A 385 -41.71 -1.13 9.85
CA LEU A 385 -41.26 0.17 10.31
C LEU A 385 -41.93 1.37 9.60
N THR A 386 -42.50 1.16 8.43
CA THR A 386 -43.24 2.22 7.70
C THR A 386 -44.73 2.05 7.67
N GLY A 387 -45.21 0.86 8.04
CA GLY A 387 -46.65 0.49 7.92
C GLY A 387 -47.11 0.30 6.47
N GLY A 388 -46.13 0.19 5.54
CA GLY A 388 -46.43 0.00 4.12
C GLY A 388 -46.97 -1.40 3.79
N LEU A 389 -47.65 -1.53 2.67
CA LEU A 389 -48.17 -2.78 2.14
C LEU A 389 -47.25 -3.26 1.01
N VAL A 390 -46.73 -4.47 1.12
CA VAL A 390 -45.84 -5.06 0.10
C VAL A 390 -46.67 -5.56 -1.06
N ALA A 391 -46.45 -5.04 -2.26
CA ALA A 391 -47.16 -5.51 -3.45
C ALA A 391 -46.79 -6.98 -3.78
N ARG A 392 -47.75 -7.73 -4.28
CA ARG A 392 -47.64 -9.18 -4.49
C ARG A 392 -46.60 -9.52 -5.57
N GLY A 393 -45.67 -10.38 -5.22
CA GLY A 393 -44.62 -10.93 -6.10
C GLY A 393 -43.35 -10.07 -6.16
N LEU A 394 -42.27 -10.75 -6.36
CA LEU A 394 -40.96 -10.15 -6.64
C LEU A 394 -40.82 -9.99 -8.16
N ILE A 395 -40.49 -8.79 -8.64
CA ILE A 395 -40.03 -8.58 -10.02
C ILE A 395 -38.59 -9.08 -10.09
N ASP A 396 -38.31 -10.07 -10.93
CA ASP A 396 -36.99 -10.72 -11.01
C ASP A 396 -36.59 -10.93 -12.48
N VAL A 397 -35.71 -10.14 -12.96
CA VAL A 397 -35.10 -10.24 -14.29
C VAL A 397 -33.71 -10.86 -14.15
N CYS A 398 -33.61 -12.15 -14.41
CA CYS A 398 -32.39 -12.93 -14.24
C CYS A 398 -31.93 -13.52 -15.56
N ALA A 399 -30.72 -13.16 -16.01
CA ALA A 399 -30.17 -13.59 -17.31
C ALA A 399 -29.39 -14.90 -17.23
N ARG A 400 -28.90 -15.29 -16.06
CA ARG A 400 -28.18 -16.55 -15.88
C ARG A 400 -28.57 -17.27 -14.61
N GLU A 401 -28.54 -18.60 -14.68
CA GLU A 401 -28.75 -19.45 -13.52
C GLU A 401 -27.50 -19.45 -12.63
N GLU A 402 -27.70 -19.28 -11.33
CA GLU A 402 -26.65 -19.41 -10.34
C GLU A 402 -26.45 -20.88 -9.99
N ARG A 403 -25.22 -21.34 -10.05
CA ARG A 403 -24.87 -22.74 -9.75
C ARG A 403 -23.76 -22.80 -8.73
N ARG A 404 -23.92 -23.68 -7.75
CA ARG A 404 -22.86 -23.99 -6.79
C ARG A 404 -21.73 -24.72 -7.49
N ARG A 405 -20.52 -24.29 -7.24
CA ARG A 405 -19.30 -24.91 -7.78
C ARG A 405 -18.91 -26.10 -6.92
N THR A 406 -18.48 -27.19 -7.53
CA THR A 406 -17.90 -28.34 -6.83
C THR A 406 -16.46 -28.51 -7.28
N ILE A 407 -15.53 -28.56 -6.32
CA ILE A 407 -14.08 -28.62 -6.54
C ILE A 407 -13.55 -29.94 -5.98
N PRO A 408 -12.80 -30.74 -6.78
CA PRO A 408 -12.10 -31.89 -6.26
C PRO A 408 -10.88 -31.44 -5.44
N LEU A 409 -10.78 -31.92 -4.19
CA LEU A 409 -9.70 -31.65 -3.27
C LEU A 409 -8.97 -32.94 -2.89
N PRO A 410 -7.77 -33.20 -3.44
CA PRO A 410 -6.95 -34.30 -2.96
C PRO A 410 -6.58 -34.11 -1.50
N VAL A 411 -6.73 -35.14 -0.66
CA VAL A 411 -6.43 -35.07 0.78
C VAL A 411 -4.95 -34.78 1.04
N SER A 412 -4.07 -35.08 0.07
CA SER A 412 -2.65 -34.78 0.15
C SER A 412 -2.29 -33.31 -0.15
N GLU A 413 -3.23 -32.50 -0.65
CA GLU A 413 -2.95 -31.16 -1.12
C GLU A 413 -2.53 -30.19 0.02
N PRO A 414 -3.11 -30.23 1.22
CA PRO A 414 -2.61 -29.43 2.34
C PRO A 414 -1.14 -29.70 2.68
N ARG A 415 -0.74 -30.99 2.67
CA ARG A 415 0.67 -31.34 2.88
C ARG A 415 1.58 -30.78 1.80
N ARG A 416 1.13 -30.84 0.54
CA ARG A 416 1.91 -30.35 -0.61
C ARG A 416 2.11 -28.85 -0.58
N LEU A 417 1.06 -28.07 -0.23
CA LEU A 417 1.08 -26.62 -0.28
C LEU A 417 1.63 -25.98 1.01
N ILE A 418 1.20 -26.46 2.17
CA ILE A 418 1.52 -25.84 3.47
C ILE A 418 2.37 -26.71 4.39
N GLY A 419 2.72 -27.93 3.97
CA GLY A 419 3.57 -28.83 4.75
C GLY A 419 2.91 -29.49 5.97
N MET A 420 1.58 -29.39 6.11
CA MET A 420 0.83 -29.97 7.22
C MET A 420 0.19 -31.29 6.81
N ASP A 421 0.33 -32.31 7.64
CA ASP A 421 -0.39 -33.58 7.52
C ASP A 421 -1.79 -33.42 8.14
N ILE A 422 -2.79 -33.21 7.28
CA ILE A 422 -4.19 -33.01 7.66
C ILE A 422 -5.00 -34.18 7.09
N THR A 423 -5.78 -34.84 7.95
CA THR A 423 -6.65 -35.94 7.56
C THR A 423 -7.90 -35.47 6.84
N ALA A 424 -8.55 -36.32 6.04
CA ALA A 424 -9.82 -36.01 5.38
C ALA A 424 -10.89 -35.54 6.38
N ALA A 425 -10.95 -36.11 7.57
CA ALA A 425 -11.89 -35.72 8.63
C ALA A 425 -11.61 -34.30 9.13
N GLN A 426 -10.36 -33.94 9.35
CA GLN A 426 -9.98 -32.59 9.75
C GLN A 426 -10.25 -31.54 8.65
N ILE A 427 -10.09 -31.92 7.38
CA ILE A 427 -10.47 -31.06 6.25
C ILE A 427 -11.98 -30.75 6.31
N VAL A 428 -12.81 -31.79 6.47
CA VAL A 428 -14.27 -31.64 6.58
C VAL A 428 -14.65 -30.79 7.78
N GLU A 429 -14.10 -31.09 8.98
CA GLU A 429 -14.31 -30.35 10.21
C GLU A 429 -13.94 -28.86 10.07
N SER A 430 -12.95 -28.53 9.26
CA SER A 430 -12.54 -27.15 8.97
C SER A 430 -13.47 -26.43 8.01
N LEU A 431 -14.02 -27.15 7.02
CA LEU A 431 -14.77 -26.54 5.91
C LEU A 431 -16.29 -26.45 6.20
N GLU A 432 -16.88 -27.45 6.86
CA GLU A 432 -18.33 -27.48 7.12
C GLU A 432 -18.85 -26.28 7.93
N PRO A 433 -18.19 -25.80 8.99
CA PRO A 433 -18.64 -24.62 9.74
C PRO A 433 -18.70 -23.35 8.91
N LEU A 434 -17.91 -23.30 7.82
CA LEU A 434 -17.88 -22.20 6.86
C LEU A 434 -18.96 -22.32 5.77
N GLY A 435 -19.75 -23.42 5.79
CA GLY A 435 -20.83 -23.69 4.86
C GLY A 435 -20.42 -24.43 3.59
N PHE A 436 -19.21 -24.96 3.50
CA PHE A 436 -18.84 -25.90 2.45
C PHE A 436 -19.44 -27.29 2.71
N GLU A 437 -19.79 -28.01 1.66
CA GLU A 437 -20.24 -29.40 1.75
C GLU A 437 -19.16 -30.32 1.19
N ALA A 438 -18.49 -31.08 2.03
CA ALA A 438 -17.40 -31.96 1.63
C ALA A 438 -17.86 -33.43 1.66
N GLN A 439 -17.73 -34.14 0.54
CA GLN A 439 -18.19 -35.53 0.39
C GLN A 439 -17.12 -36.39 -0.29
N ALA A 440 -17.09 -37.68 0.07
CA ALA A 440 -16.33 -38.68 -0.70
C ALA A 440 -16.98 -38.94 -2.08
N PRO A 441 -16.20 -39.20 -3.16
CA PRO A 441 -16.72 -39.30 -4.54
C PRO A 441 -17.87 -40.31 -4.72
N GLN A 442 -17.91 -41.38 -3.91
CA GLN A 442 -18.96 -42.40 -3.97
C GLN A 442 -20.30 -41.90 -3.45
N GLN A 443 -20.34 -40.89 -2.60
CA GLN A 443 -21.58 -40.31 -2.05
C GLN A 443 -22.14 -39.20 -2.96
N ALA A 444 -21.29 -38.51 -3.71
CA ALA A 444 -21.70 -37.45 -4.64
C ALA A 444 -22.53 -37.96 -5.83
N ARG A 445 -22.45 -39.24 -6.19
CA ARG A 445 -23.25 -39.84 -7.30
C ARG A 445 -24.73 -40.06 -6.94
N LEU A 446 -25.10 -39.97 -5.68
CA LEU A 446 -26.49 -40.23 -5.20
C LEU A 446 -27.34 -38.97 -5.06
N THR A 447 -26.78 -37.79 -5.20
CA THR A 447 -27.50 -36.51 -4.98
C THR A 447 -27.89 -35.75 -6.24
N THR A 448 -28.10 -36.41 -7.37
CA THR A 448 -28.82 -35.80 -8.49
C THR A 448 -30.33 -35.82 -8.17
N LEU A 449 -30.80 -34.80 -7.46
CA LEU A 449 -32.21 -34.54 -7.26
C LEU A 449 -32.82 -34.05 -8.58
N PRO A 450 -34.04 -34.55 -8.93
CA PRO A 450 -34.78 -33.98 -10.04
C PRO A 450 -35.26 -32.59 -9.69
N ASN A 451 -35.17 -31.69 -10.63
CA ASN A 451 -35.61 -30.30 -10.53
C ASN A 451 -37.13 -30.25 -10.44
N PRO A 452 -37.76 -29.82 -9.34
CA PRO A 452 -39.18 -29.50 -9.32
C PRO A 452 -39.34 -28.01 -9.54
N GLY A 453 -40.04 -27.65 -10.60
CA GLY A 453 -40.44 -26.29 -10.90
C GLY A 453 -41.15 -25.59 -9.73
N GLY A 454 -40.81 -24.35 -9.53
CA GLY A 454 -41.64 -23.32 -8.93
C GLY A 454 -42.00 -23.52 -7.46
N ALA A 455 -41.03 -23.30 -6.54
CA ALA A 455 -41.37 -22.93 -5.16
C ALA A 455 -40.10 -22.25 -4.53
N THR A 456 -40.37 -21.27 -3.69
CA THR A 456 -39.46 -20.58 -2.80
C THR A 456 -38.42 -21.53 -2.21
N PRO A 457 -37.10 -21.18 -2.14
CA PRO A 457 -36.12 -22.05 -1.53
C PRO A 457 -36.32 -22.10 -0.02
N THR A 458 -37.00 -23.16 0.42
CA THR A 458 -36.94 -23.60 1.81
C THR A 458 -35.52 -24.04 2.09
N PRO A 459 -34.89 -23.65 3.22
CA PRO A 459 -33.56 -24.17 3.57
C PRO A 459 -33.64 -25.70 3.56
N ALA A 460 -32.75 -26.33 2.78
CA ALA A 460 -32.66 -27.76 2.70
C ALA A 460 -32.45 -28.36 4.10
N PRO A 461 -33.12 -29.46 4.46
CA PRO A 461 -32.88 -30.14 5.72
C PRO A 461 -31.40 -30.54 5.79
N VAL A 462 -30.77 -30.30 6.94
CA VAL A 462 -29.42 -30.75 7.27
C VAL A 462 -29.30 -32.24 6.93
N PRO A 463 -28.36 -32.67 6.08
CA PRO A 463 -28.20 -34.07 5.75
C PRO A 463 -27.95 -34.90 7.03
N ALA A 464 -28.54 -36.05 7.09
CA ALA A 464 -28.30 -37.03 8.15
C ALA A 464 -26.81 -37.29 8.30
N GLU A 465 -26.34 -37.38 9.57
CA GLU A 465 -25.00 -37.64 10.01
C GLU A 465 -24.23 -38.57 9.05
N LEU A 466 -23.18 -38.03 8.46
CA LEU A 466 -22.20 -38.80 7.68
C LEU A 466 -21.56 -39.85 8.59
N ALA A 467 -21.65 -41.11 8.23
CA ALA A 467 -21.01 -42.17 8.99
C ALA A 467 -19.49 -41.92 9.06
N PRO A 468 -18.87 -41.79 10.25
CA PRO A 468 -17.48 -41.34 10.39
C PRO A 468 -16.42 -42.19 9.64
N GLY A 469 -16.80 -43.41 9.25
CA GLY A 469 -15.86 -44.35 8.56
C GLY A 469 -15.68 -44.15 7.06
N ALA A 470 -16.64 -43.46 6.38
CA ALA A 470 -16.61 -43.33 4.91
C ALA A 470 -15.64 -42.26 4.41
N ILE A 471 -15.30 -41.28 5.27
CA ILE A 471 -14.42 -40.15 4.94
C ILE A 471 -12.97 -40.46 5.32
N SER A 472 -12.70 -41.23 6.38
CA SER A 472 -11.35 -41.47 6.91
C SER A 472 -10.40 -42.18 5.95
N GLY A 473 -10.91 -42.89 4.91
CA GLY A 473 -10.13 -43.56 3.88
C GLY A 473 -10.14 -42.89 2.50
N ALA A 474 -10.76 -41.71 2.37
CA ALA A 474 -10.84 -41.02 1.09
C ALA A 474 -9.47 -40.44 0.68
N HIS A 475 -9.10 -40.62 -0.58
CA HIS A 475 -7.92 -39.97 -1.16
C HIS A 475 -8.26 -38.59 -1.77
N GLU A 476 -9.51 -38.34 -2.07
CA GLU A 476 -10.04 -37.11 -2.64
C GLU A 476 -11.41 -36.80 -2.04
N LEU A 477 -11.71 -35.54 -1.87
CA LEU A 477 -13.01 -35.03 -1.47
C LEU A 477 -13.60 -34.19 -2.60
N LEU A 478 -14.92 -34.29 -2.80
CA LEU A 478 -15.66 -33.35 -3.64
C LEU A 478 -16.26 -32.29 -2.72
N VAL A 479 -15.80 -31.06 -2.86
CA VAL A 479 -16.19 -29.93 -1.99
C VAL A 479 -17.10 -28.99 -2.76
N THR A 480 -18.35 -28.90 -2.34
CA THR A 480 -19.32 -27.93 -2.90
C THR A 480 -19.19 -26.59 -2.19
N VAL A 481 -18.91 -25.57 -2.95
CA VAL A 481 -18.64 -24.20 -2.48
C VAL A 481 -19.98 -23.50 -2.21
N PRO A 482 -20.15 -22.83 -1.06
CA PRO A 482 -21.32 -22.01 -0.80
C PRO A 482 -21.40 -20.80 -1.71
N LEU A 483 -22.60 -20.35 -2.05
CA LEU A 483 -22.83 -19.28 -3.04
C LEU A 483 -22.19 -17.94 -2.66
N TRP A 484 -21.96 -17.66 -1.37
CA TRP A 484 -21.32 -16.42 -0.90
C TRP A 484 -19.79 -16.41 -1.04
N ARG A 485 -19.16 -17.55 -1.41
CA ARG A 485 -17.71 -17.68 -1.58
C ARG A 485 -17.36 -17.80 -3.07
N GLU A 486 -17.58 -16.71 -3.81
CA GLU A 486 -17.25 -16.65 -5.22
C GLU A 486 -15.74 -16.67 -5.49
N ASP A 487 -14.93 -16.35 -4.49
CA ASP A 487 -13.47 -16.36 -4.50
C ASP A 487 -12.86 -17.77 -4.57
N VAL A 488 -13.59 -18.78 -4.07
CA VAL A 488 -13.09 -20.15 -4.03
C VAL A 488 -13.36 -20.83 -5.37
N VAL A 489 -12.31 -21.00 -6.18
CA VAL A 489 -12.39 -21.49 -7.57
C VAL A 489 -11.56 -22.73 -7.84
N GLU A 490 -10.55 -23.00 -7.01
CA GLU A 490 -9.63 -24.13 -7.17
C GLU A 490 -9.25 -24.79 -5.82
N ALA A 491 -8.55 -25.91 -5.86
CA ALA A 491 -8.18 -26.67 -4.66
C ALA A 491 -7.27 -25.89 -3.72
N ALA A 492 -6.44 -24.97 -4.23
CA ALA A 492 -5.57 -24.14 -3.41
C ALA A 492 -6.39 -23.21 -2.50
N ASP A 493 -7.51 -22.66 -2.98
CA ASP A 493 -8.39 -21.80 -2.19
C ASP A 493 -9.03 -22.60 -1.04
N LEU A 494 -9.40 -23.87 -1.28
CA LEU A 494 -9.88 -24.76 -0.21
C LEU A 494 -8.80 -25.09 0.82
N VAL A 495 -7.54 -25.22 0.39
CA VAL A 495 -6.41 -25.42 1.30
C VAL A 495 -6.18 -24.19 2.15
N GLU A 496 -6.37 -22.98 1.64
CA GLU A 496 -6.35 -21.73 2.41
C GLU A 496 -7.40 -21.76 3.53
N GLU A 497 -8.65 -22.14 3.20
CA GLU A 497 -9.74 -22.26 4.18
C GLU A 497 -9.39 -23.25 5.29
N VAL A 498 -8.86 -24.42 4.92
CA VAL A 498 -8.41 -25.42 5.88
C VAL A 498 -7.27 -24.88 6.75
N ALA A 499 -6.27 -24.23 6.15
CA ALA A 499 -5.10 -23.71 6.85
C ALA A 499 -5.48 -22.65 7.89
N ARG A 500 -6.35 -21.69 7.53
CA ARG A 500 -6.78 -20.63 8.43
C ARG A 500 -7.64 -21.15 9.61
N MET A 501 -8.45 -22.18 9.38
CA MET A 501 -9.27 -22.79 10.44
C MET A 501 -8.47 -23.71 11.35
N VAL A 502 -7.52 -24.47 10.81
CA VAL A 502 -6.60 -25.28 11.62
C VAL A 502 -5.66 -24.37 12.43
N GLY A 503 -5.24 -23.25 11.86
CA GLY A 503 -4.36 -22.24 12.46
C GLY A 503 -2.99 -22.19 11.79
N TYR A 504 -2.57 -21.01 11.33
CA TYR A 504 -1.25 -20.79 10.75
C TYR A 504 -0.10 -20.97 11.73
N ASP A 505 -0.35 -20.80 13.02
CA ASP A 505 0.58 -21.04 14.11
C ASP A 505 0.99 -22.51 14.25
N LYS A 506 0.19 -23.42 13.68
CA LYS A 506 0.48 -24.86 13.67
C LYS A 506 1.29 -25.31 12.46
N VAL A 507 1.55 -24.43 11.50
CA VAL A 507 2.39 -24.75 10.34
C VAL A 507 3.82 -24.97 10.83
N PRO A 508 4.43 -26.16 10.55
CA PRO A 508 5.74 -26.47 11.07
C PRO A 508 6.84 -25.63 10.44
N GLU A 509 7.69 -25.05 11.28
CA GLU A 509 8.92 -24.42 10.81
C GLU A 509 9.89 -25.48 10.30
N THR A 510 10.26 -25.43 9.03
CA THR A 510 11.18 -26.37 8.42
C THR A 510 12.32 -25.65 7.70
N LEU A 511 13.51 -26.23 7.77
CA LEU A 511 14.64 -25.75 6.97
C LEU A 511 14.46 -26.17 5.51
N LEU A 512 14.90 -25.34 4.60
CA LEU A 512 14.98 -25.67 3.18
C LEU A 512 15.84 -26.93 3.00
N ARG A 513 15.29 -27.94 2.33
CA ARG A 513 16.00 -29.17 1.97
C ARG A 513 16.47 -29.07 0.52
N GLY A 514 17.76 -29.24 0.28
CA GLY A 514 18.35 -29.20 -1.05
C GLY A 514 19.85 -28.94 -0.98
N GLY A 515 20.54 -29.22 -2.05
CA GLY A 515 21.95 -28.85 -2.20
C GLY A 515 22.07 -27.32 -2.29
N VAL A 516 23.01 -26.74 -1.58
CA VAL A 516 23.38 -25.33 -1.79
C VAL A 516 23.89 -25.20 -3.23
N PRO A 517 23.37 -24.26 -4.04
CA PRO A 517 23.90 -24.04 -5.37
C PRO A 517 25.40 -23.78 -5.31
N ALA A 518 26.20 -24.64 -5.98
CA ALA A 518 27.65 -24.52 -6.03
C ALA A 518 28.11 -23.32 -6.87
N ARG A 519 27.18 -22.63 -7.55
CA ARG A 519 27.53 -21.54 -8.48
C ARG A 519 27.40 -20.21 -7.78
N GLU A 520 28.52 -19.50 -7.61
CA GLU A 520 28.47 -18.09 -7.22
C GLU A 520 27.71 -17.26 -8.27
N PRO A 521 27.02 -16.20 -7.86
CA PRO A 521 26.44 -15.27 -8.81
C PRO A 521 27.50 -14.74 -9.76
N ALA A 522 27.27 -14.85 -11.07
CA ALA A 522 28.20 -14.34 -12.09
C ALA A 522 27.82 -12.90 -12.49
N GLY A 523 28.77 -12.19 -13.11
CA GLY A 523 28.55 -10.87 -13.71
C GLY A 523 28.23 -9.77 -12.71
N GLY A 524 27.30 -8.89 -13.07
CA GLY A 524 27.01 -7.67 -12.33
C GLY A 524 26.61 -7.88 -10.86
N LEU A 525 25.86 -8.96 -10.54
CA LEU A 525 25.48 -9.25 -9.16
C LEU A 525 26.64 -9.69 -8.27
N TYR A 526 27.64 -10.42 -8.86
CA TYR A 526 28.87 -10.79 -8.15
C TYR A 526 29.63 -9.55 -7.73
N TRP A 527 29.89 -8.61 -8.68
CA TRP A 527 30.61 -7.39 -8.39
C TRP A 527 29.80 -6.46 -7.50
N TRP A 528 28.49 -6.33 -7.68
CA TRP A 528 27.62 -5.56 -6.81
C TRP A 528 27.79 -5.90 -5.32
N ARG A 529 27.86 -7.19 -5.00
CA ARG A 529 28.06 -7.65 -3.61
C ARG A 529 29.47 -7.38 -3.09
N ARG A 530 30.48 -7.41 -3.95
CA ARG A 530 31.89 -7.20 -3.57
C ARG A 530 32.27 -5.73 -3.48
N LEU A 531 31.63 -4.87 -4.24
CA LEU A 531 31.91 -3.42 -4.21
C LEU A 531 31.53 -2.80 -2.87
N ARG A 532 30.44 -3.22 -2.23
CA ARG A 532 30.01 -2.68 -0.94
C ARG A 532 31.10 -2.77 0.15
N PRO A 533 31.60 -3.94 0.53
CA PRO A 533 32.65 -4.04 1.56
C PRO A 533 33.94 -3.34 1.14
N PHE A 534 34.26 -3.32 -0.14
CA PHE A 534 35.42 -2.59 -0.65
C PHE A 534 35.28 -1.07 -0.41
N LEU A 535 34.14 -0.48 -0.78
CA LEU A 535 33.90 0.96 -0.60
C LEU A 535 33.83 1.35 0.89
N LEU A 536 33.28 0.49 1.74
CA LEU A 536 33.34 0.66 3.19
C LEU A 536 34.80 0.67 3.69
N SER A 537 35.66 -0.21 3.16
CA SER A 537 37.08 -0.23 3.53
C SER A 537 37.85 1.01 3.05
N CYS A 538 37.38 1.71 2.02
CA CYS A 538 37.87 3.02 1.60
C CYS A 538 37.43 4.17 2.51
N GLY A 539 36.69 3.89 3.59
CA GLY A 539 36.19 4.88 4.54
C GLY A 539 34.96 5.64 4.06
N LEU A 540 34.17 5.05 3.14
CA LEU A 540 32.93 5.60 2.66
C LEU A 540 31.76 5.00 3.45
N SER A 541 30.68 5.75 3.62
CA SER A 541 29.42 5.29 4.19
C SER A 541 28.39 5.06 3.10
N GLU A 542 27.64 3.94 3.18
CA GLU A 542 26.58 3.68 2.21
C GLU A 542 25.36 4.58 2.50
N GLY A 543 24.87 5.25 1.47
CA GLY A 543 23.62 6.01 1.47
C GLY A 543 22.59 5.36 0.57
N TYR A 544 21.31 5.56 0.92
CA TYR A 544 20.17 5.20 0.09
C TYR A 544 19.37 6.45 -0.20
N THR A 545 19.30 6.84 -1.47
CA THR A 545 18.45 7.96 -1.89
C THR A 545 17.22 7.45 -2.62
N HIS A 546 16.18 8.27 -2.64
CA HIS A 546 14.90 7.87 -3.21
C HIS A 546 14.99 7.64 -4.73
N PRO A 547 14.47 6.54 -5.29
CA PRO A 547 14.54 6.28 -6.72
C PRO A 547 13.62 7.18 -7.57
N LEU A 548 12.67 7.87 -6.94
CA LEU A 548 11.83 8.86 -7.61
C LEU A 548 12.41 10.26 -7.40
N THR A 549 12.31 11.08 -8.46
CA THR A 549 12.81 12.45 -8.52
C THR A 549 11.79 13.37 -9.20
N GLY A 550 12.03 14.66 -9.16
CA GLY A 550 11.24 15.68 -9.85
C GLY A 550 12.08 16.50 -10.84
N ASP A 551 11.41 17.24 -11.71
CA ASP A 551 12.05 18.09 -12.71
C ASP A 551 12.92 19.18 -12.09
N ASP A 552 12.53 19.71 -10.92
CA ASP A 552 13.32 20.70 -10.18
C ASP A 552 14.68 20.13 -9.77
N ALA A 553 14.70 18.94 -9.17
CA ALA A 553 15.94 18.29 -8.74
C ALA A 553 16.89 18.03 -9.92
N LEU A 554 16.34 17.57 -11.06
CA LEU A 554 17.11 17.35 -12.28
C LEU A 554 17.57 18.68 -12.92
N GLY A 555 16.72 19.70 -12.89
CA GLY A 555 17.07 21.05 -13.37
C GLY A 555 18.22 21.70 -12.59
N ARG A 556 18.29 21.47 -11.27
CA ARG A 556 19.39 21.96 -10.42
C ARG A 556 20.75 21.36 -10.77
N LEU A 557 20.78 20.15 -11.35
CA LEU A 557 22.02 19.48 -11.75
C LEU A 557 22.74 20.16 -12.94
N ARG A 558 22.05 20.90 -13.79
CA ARG A 558 22.65 21.44 -15.03
C ARG A 558 23.34 22.76 -14.77
N ALA A 559 24.66 22.85 -15.02
CA ALA A 559 25.38 24.10 -14.97
C ALA A 559 24.90 25.08 -16.09
N PRO A 560 24.94 26.40 -15.88
CA PRO A 560 24.56 27.38 -16.87
C PRO A 560 25.35 27.23 -18.17
N GLY A 561 24.67 27.19 -19.31
CA GLY A 561 25.31 27.05 -20.62
C GLY A 561 25.89 25.68 -20.94
N ALA A 562 25.82 24.72 -20.03
CA ALA A 562 26.33 23.38 -20.27
C ALA A 562 25.43 22.62 -21.26
N ALA A 563 26.04 22.07 -22.30
CA ALA A 563 25.42 21.17 -23.26
C ALA A 563 25.62 19.68 -22.85
N GLY A 564 24.83 18.80 -23.39
CA GLY A 564 24.94 17.36 -23.18
C GLY A 564 23.94 16.80 -22.17
N ALA A 565 23.89 15.49 -22.06
CA ALA A 565 23.02 14.77 -21.11
C ALA A 565 23.60 14.85 -19.71
N ILE A 566 22.70 14.95 -18.71
CA ILE A 566 23.07 14.82 -17.27
C ILE A 566 23.22 13.35 -16.88
N GLU A 567 22.64 12.48 -17.68
CA GLU A 567 22.77 11.04 -17.50
C GLU A 567 24.20 10.60 -17.84
N PHE A 568 24.81 9.87 -16.94
CA PHE A 568 26.10 9.27 -17.18
C PHE A 568 25.96 8.03 -18.11
N GLY A 569 26.91 7.90 -19.01
CA GLY A 569 26.95 6.77 -19.92
C GLY A 569 25.80 6.81 -20.89
N GLY A 570 25.81 7.73 -21.82
CA GLY A 570 24.89 7.68 -22.97
C GLY A 570 24.81 6.24 -23.46
N LEU A 571 23.61 5.79 -23.78
CA LEU A 571 23.38 4.44 -24.30
C LEU A 571 24.39 4.18 -25.43
N SER A 572 25.03 3.02 -25.45
CA SER A 572 25.88 2.58 -26.57
C SER A 572 25.04 2.54 -27.85
N GLU A 573 25.66 2.62 -29.01
CA GLU A 573 24.95 2.52 -30.30
C GLU A 573 24.09 1.24 -30.37
N ASP A 574 24.58 0.14 -29.81
CA ASP A 574 23.86 -1.14 -29.72
C ASP A 574 22.65 -1.07 -28.74
N GLU A 575 22.80 -0.38 -27.60
CA GLU A 575 21.71 -0.14 -26.66
C GLU A 575 20.68 0.84 -27.24
N ILE A 576 21.11 1.86 -27.94
CA ILE A 576 20.25 2.77 -28.69
C ILE A 576 19.51 2.01 -29.79
N ALA A 577 20.16 1.15 -30.53
CA ALA A 577 19.55 0.30 -31.55
C ALA A 577 18.58 -0.72 -30.96
N ALA A 578 18.85 -1.25 -29.76
CA ALA A 578 17.93 -2.14 -29.04
C ALA A 578 16.72 -1.42 -28.44
N LEU A 579 16.81 -0.11 -28.22
CA LEU A 579 15.76 0.71 -27.61
C LEU A 579 14.75 1.24 -28.61
N ALA A 580 15.16 1.44 -29.86
CA ALA A 580 14.27 1.84 -30.94
C ALA A 580 14.87 1.52 -32.32
N PRO A 581 14.21 0.79 -33.19
CA PRO A 581 14.65 0.57 -34.58
C PRO A 581 14.88 1.84 -35.38
N ASN A 582 14.29 2.97 -34.95
CA ASN A 582 14.42 4.33 -35.53
C ASN A 582 15.19 5.32 -34.64
N ALA A 583 15.96 4.83 -33.67
CA ALA A 583 16.71 5.68 -32.72
C ALA A 583 17.68 6.66 -33.41
N ALA A 584 18.23 6.31 -34.58
CA ALA A 584 19.05 7.21 -35.39
C ALA A 584 18.33 8.51 -35.81
N ALA A 585 17.00 8.43 -36.04
CA ALA A 585 16.17 9.63 -36.33
C ALA A 585 15.93 10.47 -35.08
N VAL A 586 15.85 9.85 -33.90
CA VAL A 586 15.59 10.53 -32.62
C VAL A 586 16.84 11.22 -32.11
N THR A 587 18.02 10.59 -32.25
CA THR A 587 19.33 11.18 -31.91
C THR A 587 19.73 12.30 -32.89
N ALA A 588 19.41 12.16 -34.17
CA ALA A 588 19.64 13.21 -35.16
C ALA A 588 18.79 14.46 -34.94
N ALA A 589 17.62 14.33 -34.28
CA ALA A 589 16.74 15.43 -33.90
C ALA A 589 17.14 16.15 -32.60
N GLY A 590 18.20 15.74 -31.92
CA GLY A 590 18.66 16.36 -30.66
C GLY A 590 17.69 16.15 -29.50
N ALA A 591 16.79 15.16 -29.58
CA ALA A 591 15.85 14.84 -28.53
C ALA A 591 16.58 14.22 -27.34
N THR A 592 16.72 14.97 -26.29
CA THR A 592 17.11 14.46 -24.97
C THR A 592 15.98 13.58 -24.45
N TYR A 593 16.26 12.32 -24.22
CA TYR A 593 15.31 11.44 -23.53
C TYR A 593 15.05 12.00 -22.12
N GLY A 594 13.86 12.48 -21.87
CA GLY A 594 13.47 12.90 -20.53
C GLY A 594 13.39 11.69 -19.57
N PRO A 595 13.31 11.91 -18.28
CA PRO A 595 13.17 10.83 -17.31
C PRO A 595 11.88 10.04 -17.52
N VAL A 596 11.87 8.76 -17.13
CA VAL A 596 10.66 7.92 -17.12
C VAL A 596 9.65 8.49 -16.13
N ARG A 597 8.51 8.96 -16.60
CA ARG A 597 7.49 9.61 -15.79
C ARG A 597 6.47 8.63 -15.25
N LEU A 598 6.01 8.86 -14.03
CA LEU A 598 4.88 8.15 -13.45
C LEU A 598 3.58 8.72 -14.02
N GLN A 599 2.61 7.84 -14.25
CA GLN A 599 1.28 8.24 -14.73
C GLN A 599 0.48 8.99 -13.66
N ASN A 600 0.63 8.59 -12.40
CA ASN A 600 -0.08 9.13 -11.23
C ASN A 600 0.90 9.35 -10.07
N PRO A 601 1.77 10.39 -10.14
CA PRO A 601 2.73 10.67 -9.09
C PRO A 601 2.05 11.16 -7.82
N LEU A 602 2.62 10.81 -6.67
CA LEU A 602 2.14 11.28 -5.36
C LEU A 602 2.42 12.78 -5.14
N SER A 603 3.50 13.29 -5.74
CA SER A 603 3.86 14.71 -5.70
C SER A 603 4.74 15.08 -6.89
N PRO A 604 4.87 16.37 -7.25
CA PRO A 604 5.76 16.84 -8.33
C PRO A 604 7.23 16.48 -8.10
N GLU A 605 7.69 16.44 -6.84
CA GLU A 605 9.07 16.11 -6.47
C GLU A 605 9.39 14.62 -6.69
N ARG A 606 8.36 13.78 -6.91
CA ARG A 606 8.46 12.33 -7.10
C ARG A 606 7.72 11.87 -8.36
N ALA A 607 7.75 12.68 -9.41
CA ALA A 607 6.99 12.46 -10.63
C ALA A 607 7.72 11.59 -11.67
N ALA A 608 8.99 11.27 -11.46
CA ALA A 608 9.79 10.51 -12.43
C ALA A 608 10.79 9.57 -11.75
N LEU A 609 11.18 8.51 -12.45
CA LEU A 609 12.30 7.67 -12.06
C LEU A 609 13.62 8.42 -12.31
N ARG A 610 14.56 8.31 -11.38
CA ARG A 610 15.87 8.99 -11.45
C ARG A 610 16.74 8.44 -12.60
N PRO A 611 17.24 9.29 -13.51
CA PRO A 611 18.18 8.89 -14.56
C PRO A 611 19.65 8.92 -14.07
N THR A 612 19.90 9.41 -12.86
CA THR A 612 21.22 9.56 -12.24
C THR A 612 21.11 9.54 -10.72
N LEU A 613 22.16 9.09 -10.02
CA LEU A 613 22.25 9.14 -8.56
C LEU A 613 22.70 10.51 -8.04
N MET A 614 23.20 11.38 -8.91
CA MET A 614 23.88 12.61 -8.54
C MET A 614 22.98 13.55 -7.72
N ALA A 615 21.71 13.75 -8.10
CA ALA A 615 20.82 14.67 -7.38
C ALA A 615 20.60 14.23 -5.93
N GLY A 616 20.25 12.96 -5.73
CA GLY A 616 20.04 12.40 -4.40
C GLY A 616 21.29 12.45 -3.51
N LEU A 617 22.44 12.16 -4.09
CA LEU A 617 23.72 12.26 -3.37
C LEU A 617 24.06 13.70 -2.97
N LEU A 618 23.84 14.70 -3.86
CA LEU A 618 24.07 16.09 -3.54
C LEU A 618 23.12 16.62 -2.47
N ASP A 619 21.84 16.22 -2.50
CA ASP A 619 20.88 16.52 -1.43
C ASP A 619 21.32 15.89 -0.10
N ALA A 620 21.82 14.65 -0.11
CA ALA A 620 22.33 13.98 1.08
C ALA A 620 23.59 14.67 1.64
N VAL A 621 24.51 15.10 0.78
CA VAL A 621 25.68 15.87 1.18
C VAL A 621 25.27 17.20 1.81
N SER A 622 24.38 17.94 1.17
CA SER A 622 23.84 19.21 1.68
C SER A 622 23.22 19.05 3.07
N LEU A 623 22.37 18.01 3.23
CA LEU A 623 21.73 17.70 4.51
C LEU A 623 22.76 17.43 5.62
N ASN A 624 23.77 16.61 5.35
CA ASN A 624 24.80 16.27 6.32
C ASN A 624 25.65 17.50 6.71
N LEU A 625 26.07 18.31 5.73
CA LEU A 625 26.82 19.54 6.00
C LEU A 625 26.00 20.55 6.82
N ARG A 626 24.70 20.68 6.55
CA ARG A 626 23.78 21.52 7.35
C ARG A 626 23.63 21.03 8.78
N ASN A 627 23.68 19.73 8.99
CA ASN A 627 23.63 19.10 10.31
C ASN A 627 25.01 19.07 11.02
N GLY A 628 25.98 19.84 10.53
CA GLY A 628 27.26 20.03 11.20
C GLY A 628 28.30 18.94 10.96
N GLN A 629 28.12 18.04 9.99
CA GLN A 629 29.16 17.10 9.61
C GLN A 629 30.30 17.86 8.88
N GLU A 630 31.54 17.76 9.39
CA GLU A 630 32.69 18.41 8.80
C GLU A 630 33.30 17.62 7.63
N SER A 631 33.02 16.30 7.55
CA SER A 631 33.48 15.39 6.50
C SER A 631 32.34 14.50 6.09
N VAL A 632 31.97 14.51 4.83
CA VAL A 632 30.93 13.67 4.25
C VAL A 632 31.54 12.79 3.18
N ARG A 633 31.42 11.47 3.34
CA ARG A 633 31.95 10.48 2.40
C ARG A 633 30.88 9.41 2.16
N LEU A 634 30.10 9.62 1.14
CA LEU A 634 28.96 8.76 0.81
C LEU A 634 29.23 7.97 -0.47
N PHE A 635 28.70 6.76 -0.51
CA PHE A 635 28.48 6.05 -1.77
C PHE A 635 27.06 5.48 -1.80
N GLU A 636 26.53 5.30 -2.98
CA GLU A 636 25.29 4.59 -3.23
C GLU A 636 25.49 3.59 -4.35
N LEU A 637 25.17 2.32 -4.07
CA LEU A 637 24.97 1.31 -5.08
C LEU A 637 23.48 1.30 -5.42
N GLY A 638 23.10 1.99 -6.48
CA GLY A 638 21.71 2.21 -6.85
C GLY A 638 21.42 1.82 -8.30
N ARG A 639 20.22 2.20 -8.76
CA ARG A 639 19.82 2.06 -10.16
C ARG A 639 19.48 3.40 -10.75
N ALA A 640 19.92 3.62 -11.98
CA ALA A 640 19.48 4.68 -12.85
C ALA A 640 18.49 4.10 -13.89
N TYR A 641 17.52 4.91 -14.31
CA TYR A 641 16.42 4.46 -15.16
C TYR A 641 16.34 5.31 -16.41
N TYR A 642 16.26 4.65 -17.57
CA TYR A 642 16.22 5.30 -18.87
C TYR A 642 14.95 4.86 -19.61
N PRO A 643 14.23 5.76 -20.31
CA PRO A 643 13.05 5.40 -21.04
C PRO A 643 13.40 4.49 -22.22
N ARG A 644 12.56 3.46 -22.42
CA ARG A 644 12.54 2.72 -23.68
C ARG A 644 11.50 3.34 -24.60
N VAL A 645 11.87 3.56 -25.83
CA VAL A 645 10.93 4.08 -26.85
C VAL A 645 10.43 2.89 -27.66
N PHE A 646 9.13 2.66 -27.63
CA PHE A 646 8.46 1.62 -28.43
C PHE A 646 7.63 2.26 -29.53
N GLU A 647 7.58 1.67 -30.70
CA GLU A 647 6.63 2.05 -31.76
C GLU A 647 5.19 1.74 -31.37
N ALA A 648 4.98 0.69 -30.55
CA ALA A 648 3.72 0.35 -29.90
C ALA A 648 3.98 -0.21 -28.51
N PRO A 649 3.08 0.02 -27.52
CA PRO A 649 3.21 -0.56 -26.19
C PRO A 649 3.23 -2.08 -26.25
N ASP A 650 4.32 -2.70 -25.81
CA ASP A 650 4.42 -4.15 -25.63
C ASP A 650 4.39 -4.45 -24.11
N PRO A 651 3.31 -5.06 -23.59
CA PRO A 651 3.18 -5.35 -22.18
C PRO A 651 4.19 -6.40 -21.66
N SER A 652 4.83 -7.16 -22.56
CA SER A 652 5.86 -8.15 -22.20
C SER A 652 7.24 -7.52 -21.97
N VAL A 653 7.45 -6.26 -22.36
CA VAL A 653 8.72 -5.56 -22.25
C VAL A 653 8.66 -4.46 -21.20
N GLN A 654 9.65 -4.43 -20.32
CA GLN A 654 9.73 -3.38 -19.30
C GLN A 654 9.82 -1.98 -19.92
N PRO A 655 9.05 -1.01 -19.44
CA PRO A 655 9.00 0.34 -20.02
C PRO A 655 10.27 1.17 -19.79
N ALA A 656 11.15 0.71 -18.91
CA ALA A 656 12.39 1.37 -18.56
C ALA A 656 13.58 0.40 -18.63
N LEU A 657 14.74 0.90 -19.08
CA LEU A 657 16.01 0.22 -18.91
C LEU A 657 16.54 0.58 -17.52
N GLU A 658 16.87 -0.43 -16.72
CA GLU A 658 17.52 -0.27 -15.42
C GLU A 658 19.01 -0.55 -15.54
N ARG A 659 19.85 0.39 -15.10
CA ARG A 659 21.30 0.25 -15.07
C ARG A 659 21.81 0.29 -13.65
N ARG A 660 22.65 -0.68 -13.25
CA ARG A 660 23.32 -0.66 -11.95
C ARG A 660 24.40 0.40 -11.95
N THR A 661 24.28 1.32 -11.03
CA THR A 661 25.13 2.52 -10.98
C THR A 661 25.73 2.67 -9.58
N LEU A 662 27.01 3.00 -9.52
CA LEU A 662 27.69 3.43 -8.32
C LEU A 662 27.82 4.95 -8.35
N GLY A 663 27.27 5.63 -7.34
CA GLY A 663 27.53 7.03 -7.07
C GLY A 663 28.46 7.19 -5.87
N ILE A 664 29.38 8.14 -5.91
CA ILE A 664 30.21 8.54 -4.75
C ILE A 664 30.14 10.04 -4.61
N ALA A 665 29.99 10.54 -3.39
CA ALA A 665 30.06 11.95 -3.06
C ALA A 665 30.95 12.18 -1.86
N LEU A 666 31.97 13.08 -2.03
CA LEU A 666 32.90 13.45 -0.98
C LEU A 666 32.83 14.97 -0.75
N ALA A 667 32.77 15.40 0.50
CA ALA A 667 32.77 16.83 0.83
C ALA A 667 33.42 17.12 2.19
N GLY A 668 34.02 18.28 2.34
CA GLY A 668 34.57 18.78 3.61
C GLY A 668 36.01 18.37 3.88
N LEU A 669 36.33 18.05 5.12
CA LEU A 669 37.67 17.76 5.58
C LEU A 669 38.12 16.35 5.21
N ARG A 670 39.40 16.19 4.85
CA ARG A 670 40.02 14.89 4.60
C ARG A 670 40.16 14.10 5.90
N GLU A 671 40.47 14.77 7.00
CA GLU A 671 40.57 14.20 8.32
C GLU A 671 39.80 15.06 9.30
N ARG A 672 39.39 14.49 10.44
CA ARG A 672 38.77 15.28 11.52
C ARG A 672 39.79 16.33 11.99
N ARG A 673 39.28 17.46 12.48
CA ARG A 673 40.12 18.50 13.08
C ARG A 673 41.00 17.90 14.17
N THR A 674 42.28 18.19 14.07
CA THR A 674 43.29 17.76 15.02
C THR A 674 43.84 18.96 15.77
N TRP A 675 44.47 18.73 16.92
CA TRP A 675 45.04 19.77 17.78
C TRP A 675 46.25 20.45 17.16
N ASP A 676 46.90 19.80 16.17
CA ASP A 676 48.05 20.32 15.46
C ASP A 676 47.73 21.34 14.34
N GLY A 677 46.41 21.58 14.12
CA GLY A 677 45.93 22.60 13.19
C GLY A 677 45.98 22.23 11.71
N SER A 678 46.43 21.03 11.34
CA SER A 678 46.33 20.54 9.97
C SER A 678 44.89 20.12 9.65
N ASN A 679 44.22 20.85 8.75
CA ASN A 679 42.85 20.57 8.36
C ASN A 679 42.73 20.51 6.83
N PRO A 680 43.38 19.54 6.17
CA PRO A 680 43.33 19.42 4.72
C PRO A 680 41.87 19.10 4.27
N VAL A 681 41.43 19.79 3.22
CA VAL A 681 40.14 19.54 2.59
C VAL A 681 40.27 18.47 1.51
N LEU A 682 39.18 17.71 1.31
CA LEU A 682 39.09 16.76 0.22
C LEU A 682 39.21 17.46 -1.13
N ASP A 683 39.94 16.86 -2.05
CA ASP A 683 40.16 17.37 -3.39
C ASP A 683 39.97 16.29 -4.48
N PHE A 684 40.20 16.67 -5.73
CA PHE A 684 40.05 15.78 -6.89
C PHE A 684 40.84 14.48 -6.74
N TYR A 685 42.06 14.55 -6.12
CA TYR A 685 42.94 13.40 -5.99
C TYR A 685 42.46 12.39 -4.94
N ASP A 686 41.69 12.83 -3.94
CA ASP A 686 41.05 11.90 -2.98
C ASP A 686 40.05 11.01 -3.70
N LEU A 687 39.17 11.58 -4.55
CA LEU A 687 38.23 10.82 -5.33
C LEU A 687 38.89 9.96 -6.40
N LYS A 688 39.94 10.52 -7.08
CA LYS A 688 40.75 9.79 -8.07
C LYS A 688 41.42 8.57 -7.44
N GLY A 689 41.94 8.70 -6.22
CA GLY A 689 42.54 7.58 -5.49
C GLY A 689 41.53 6.45 -5.27
N VAL A 690 40.31 6.77 -4.86
CA VAL A 690 39.23 5.76 -4.73
C VAL A 690 38.94 5.07 -6.07
N VAL A 691 38.93 5.83 -7.18
CA VAL A 691 38.72 5.28 -8.53
C VAL A 691 39.85 4.32 -8.93
N GLU A 692 41.09 4.70 -8.70
CA GLU A 692 42.25 3.87 -9.05
C GLU A 692 42.30 2.59 -8.22
N GLU A 693 42.04 2.66 -6.93
CA GLU A 693 41.89 1.48 -6.05
C GLU A 693 40.73 0.59 -6.46
N LEU A 694 39.62 1.18 -6.88
CA LEU A 694 38.45 0.43 -7.39
C LEU A 694 38.82 -0.36 -8.66
N MET A 695 39.53 0.26 -9.61
CA MET A 695 39.99 -0.41 -10.82
C MET A 695 40.96 -1.55 -10.47
N ALA A 696 41.91 -1.32 -9.57
CA ALA A 696 42.84 -2.32 -9.09
C ALA A 696 42.12 -3.48 -8.38
N TYR A 697 41.14 -3.18 -7.54
CA TYR A 697 40.31 -4.18 -6.86
C TYR A 697 39.54 -5.06 -7.84
N CYS A 698 38.99 -4.46 -8.89
CA CYS A 698 38.25 -5.19 -9.93
C CYS A 698 39.16 -5.87 -10.97
N GLY A 699 40.50 -5.71 -10.88
CA GLY A 699 41.45 -6.28 -11.82
C GLY A 699 41.39 -5.63 -13.20
N VAL A 700 40.89 -4.42 -13.32
CA VAL A 700 40.86 -3.63 -14.56
C VAL A 700 42.18 -2.86 -14.68
N THR A 701 43.07 -3.33 -15.53
CA THR A 701 44.43 -2.76 -15.69
C THR A 701 44.56 -1.85 -16.90
N THR A 702 43.60 -1.88 -17.82
CA THR A 702 43.68 -1.16 -19.09
C THR A 702 42.55 -0.14 -19.19
N TYR A 703 42.82 1.05 -18.70
CA TYR A 703 41.85 2.17 -18.74
C TYR A 703 42.60 3.50 -18.96
N ILE A 704 41.87 4.51 -19.39
CA ILE A 704 42.35 5.84 -19.66
C ILE A 704 41.51 6.84 -18.83
N VAL A 705 42.19 7.77 -18.20
CA VAL A 705 41.55 8.93 -17.54
C VAL A 705 41.78 10.14 -18.42
N GLU A 706 40.75 10.64 -19.04
CA GLU A 706 40.75 11.81 -19.90
C GLU A 706 40.16 13.02 -19.18
N LEU A 707 40.76 14.19 -19.35
CA LEU A 707 40.11 15.44 -18.96
C LEU A 707 38.82 15.59 -19.77
N GLY A 708 37.73 15.82 -19.10
CA GLY A 708 36.44 15.87 -19.78
C GLY A 708 35.35 16.58 -18.99
N GLY A 709 34.57 17.37 -19.70
CA GLY A 709 33.45 18.08 -19.13
C GLY A 709 32.24 17.18 -18.94
N HIS A 710 31.50 17.44 -17.87
CA HIS A 710 30.17 16.90 -17.62
C HIS A 710 29.26 18.05 -17.15
N PRO A 711 27.99 18.12 -17.54
CA PRO A 711 27.10 19.25 -17.19
C PRO A 711 26.99 19.59 -15.71
N VAL A 712 27.24 18.60 -14.84
CA VAL A 712 27.21 18.74 -13.36
C VAL A 712 28.54 19.13 -12.77
N LEU A 713 29.66 18.87 -13.48
CA LEU A 713 31.03 18.97 -12.95
C LEU A 713 31.76 20.22 -13.44
N HIS A 714 32.76 20.60 -12.70
CA HIS A 714 33.65 21.75 -13.02
C HIS A 714 34.48 21.46 -14.30
N PRO A 715 34.44 22.31 -15.32
CA PRO A 715 35.05 22.04 -16.63
C PRO A 715 36.55 21.77 -16.59
N GLY A 716 37.30 22.38 -15.65
CA GLY A 716 38.75 22.19 -15.50
C GLY A 716 39.17 21.21 -14.41
N ARG A 717 38.20 20.61 -13.66
CA ARG A 717 38.50 19.69 -12.55
C ARG A 717 37.54 18.46 -12.59
N ALA A 718 37.36 17.95 -13.80
CA ALA A 718 36.56 16.76 -14.05
C ALA A 718 37.30 15.84 -15.03
N ALA A 719 37.03 14.55 -14.91
CA ALA A 719 37.61 13.52 -15.75
C ALA A 719 36.57 12.46 -16.14
N ARG A 720 36.85 11.80 -17.26
CA ARG A 720 36.16 10.62 -17.73
C ARG A 720 37.05 9.40 -17.61
N LEU A 721 36.52 8.30 -17.10
CA LEU A 721 37.20 7.02 -17.07
C LEU A 721 36.67 6.17 -18.21
N ARG A 722 37.56 5.74 -19.11
CA ARG A 722 37.24 4.88 -20.24
C ARG A 722 38.07 3.61 -20.24
N LEU A 723 37.49 2.53 -20.62
CA LEU A 723 38.24 1.32 -20.94
C LEU A 723 39.14 1.59 -22.15
N ALA A 724 40.26 0.94 -22.21
CA ALA A 724 41.11 0.94 -23.40
C ALA A 724 41.08 -0.41 -24.11
N ASP A 725 41.05 -0.38 -25.46
CA ASP A 725 41.17 -1.58 -26.26
C ASP A 725 42.63 -2.13 -26.20
N ARG A 726 42.85 -3.30 -26.80
CA ARG A 726 44.20 -3.93 -26.84
C ARG A 726 45.28 -3.06 -27.49
N ARG A 727 44.88 -2.02 -28.21
CA ARG A 727 45.77 -1.07 -28.86
C ARG A 727 45.93 0.21 -28.06
N GLY A 728 45.33 0.26 -26.85
CA GLY A 728 45.39 1.43 -25.98
C GLY A 728 44.46 2.57 -26.40
N ARG A 729 43.48 2.34 -27.26
CA ARG A 729 42.51 3.38 -27.67
C ARG A 729 41.32 3.37 -26.75
N PRO A 730 40.77 4.57 -26.42
CA PRO A 730 39.56 4.66 -25.59
C PRO A 730 38.40 3.90 -26.23
N SER A 731 37.65 3.17 -25.40
CA SER A 731 36.47 2.42 -25.80
C SER A 731 35.27 2.81 -24.90
N THR A 732 34.71 1.89 -24.14
CA THR A 732 33.54 2.10 -23.27
C THR A 732 33.82 3.08 -22.17
N GLU A 733 32.96 4.08 -21.98
CA GLU A 733 33.02 5.01 -20.85
C GLU A 733 32.48 4.29 -19.60
N LEU A 734 33.28 4.24 -18.54
CA LEU A 734 32.97 3.60 -17.28
C LEU A 734 32.43 4.57 -16.23
N ALA A 735 33.01 5.76 -16.14
CA ALA A 735 32.69 6.73 -15.12
C ALA A 735 32.95 8.17 -15.55
N VAL A 736 32.23 9.08 -14.92
CA VAL A 736 32.57 10.49 -14.84
C VAL A 736 32.78 10.86 -13.38
N PHE A 737 33.79 11.68 -13.11
CA PHE A 737 34.11 12.12 -11.75
C PHE A 737 34.80 13.46 -11.73
N GLY A 738 34.64 14.18 -10.62
CA GLY A 738 35.29 15.47 -10.46
C GLY A 738 34.64 16.35 -9.41
N GLU A 739 35.09 17.62 -9.38
CA GLU A 739 34.52 18.64 -8.53
C GLU A 739 33.17 19.11 -9.11
N VAL A 740 32.15 19.24 -8.26
CA VAL A 740 30.86 19.78 -8.65
C VAL A 740 30.98 21.21 -9.13
N HIS A 741 30.30 21.57 -10.21
CA HIS A 741 30.29 22.91 -10.77
C HIS A 741 29.79 23.94 -9.72
N PRO A 742 30.45 25.12 -9.55
CA PRO A 742 30.03 26.09 -8.53
C PRO A 742 28.55 26.49 -8.58
N ALA A 743 28.02 26.71 -9.77
CA ALA A 743 26.58 27.03 -9.90
C ALA A 743 25.63 25.86 -9.56
N VAL A 744 26.06 24.60 -9.70
CA VAL A 744 25.32 23.43 -9.22
C VAL A 744 25.45 23.34 -7.71
N ALA A 745 26.65 23.56 -7.16
CA ALA A 745 26.90 23.57 -5.73
C ALA A 745 26.02 24.60 -5.00
N GLU A 746 25.88 25.79 -5.57
CA GLU A 746 25.03 26.86 -5.05
C GLU A 746 23.54 26.42 -5.01
N ARG A 747 23.02 25.80 -6.09
CA ARG A 747 21.62 25.35 -6.15
C ARG A 747 21.28 24.20 -5.21
N PHE A 748 22.28 23.44 -4.78
CA PHE A 748 22.14 22.38 -3.78
C PHE A 748 22.54 22.83 -2.37
N ASP A 749 22.82 24.13 -2.14
CA ASP A 749 23.29 24.68 -0.84
C ASP A 749 24.50 23.90 -0.28
N LEU A 750 25.45 23.59 -1.15
CA LEU A 750 26.68 22.90 -0.75
C LEU A 750 27.67 23.90 -0.16
N ARG A 751 27.94 23.81 1.13
CA ARG A 751 28.79 24.74 1.91
C ARG A 751 30.25 24.40 1.88
N ALA A 752 30.62 23.30 1.23
CA ALA A 752 32.00 22.83 1.10
C ALA A 752 32.25 22.36 -0.33
N ARG A 753 33.53 22.38 -0.73
CA ARG A 753 33.95 21.72 -1.97
C ARG A 753 33.43 20.30 -1.97
N THR A 754 32.69 19.94 -3.01
CA THR A 754 32.07 18.63 -3.17
C THR A 754 32.59 17.96 -4.43
N LEU A 755 32.92 16.69 -4.29
CA LEU A 755 33.39 15.83 -5.35
C LEU A 755 32.35 14.79 -5.63
N LEU A 756 32.15 14.43 -6.87
CA LEU A 756 31.09 13.51 -7.29
C LEU A 756 31.65 12.54 -8.33
N LEU A 757 31.20 11.28 -8.22
CA LEU A 757 31.44 10.24 -9.22
C LEU A 757 30.16 9.55 -9.54
N GLU A 758 29.96 9.18 -10.79
CA GLU A 758 28.98 8.20 -11.23
C GLU A 758 29.63 7.19 -12.17
N LEU A 759 29.40 5.87 -11.89
CA LEU A 759 30.04 4.76 -12.58
C LEU A 759 29.02 3.68 -12.93
N ASP A 760 29.14 3.13 -14.15
CA ASP A 760 28.35 2.00 -14.64
C ASP A 760 28.93 0.68 -14.09
N VAL A 761 28.21 0.05 -13.17
CA VAL A 761 28.62 -1.22 -12.54
C VAL A 761 28.51 -2.41 -13.51
N ASP A 762 27.59 -2.37 -14.45
CA ASP A 762 27.43 -3.45 -15.42
C ASP A 762 28.58 -3.45 -16.46
N ALA A 763 28.98 -2.27 -16.94
CA ALA A 763 30.15 -2.10 -17.81
C ALA A 763 31.47 -2.45 -17.07
N LEU A 764 31.60 -2.03 -15.80
CA LEU A 764 32.72 -2.45 -14.95
C LEU A 764 32.77 -3.97 -14.80
N ALA A 765 31.63 -4.62 -14.49
CA ALA A 765 31.55 -6.05 -14.28
C ALA A 765 31.91 -6.86 -15.53
N ALA A 766 31.57 -6.35 -16.72
CA ALA A 766 31.93 -6.96 -17.99
C ALA A 766 33.46 -6.97 -18.24
N SER A 767 34.17 -6.04 -17.65
CA SER A 767 35.64 -5.84 -17.82
C SER A 767 36.47 -6.36 -16.66
N ALA A 768 35.82 -6.58 -15.51
CA ALA A 768 36.48 -6.98 -14.28
C ALA A 768 36.89 -8.46 -14.29
N THR A 769 38.00 -8.76 -13.62
CA THR A 769 38.46 -10.11 -13.37
C THR A 769 38.65 -10.38 -11.88
N ALA A 770 38.04 -11.46 -11.41
CA ALA A 770 38.25 -11.92 -10.03
C ALA A 770 39.55 -12.73 -9.86
N ALA A 771 40.07 -13.25 -10.97
CA ALA A 771 41.28 -14.05 -10.94
C ALA A 771 42.53 -13.16 -10.79
N ARG A 772 43.20 -13.30 -9.67
CA ARG A 772 44.51 -12.72 -9.44
C ARG A 772 45.56 -13.78 -9.63
N ALA A 773 46.46 -13.56 -10.59
CA ALA A 773 47.61 -14.44 -10.76
C ALA A 773 48.59 -14.18 -9.60
N TYR A 774 48.98 -15.22 -8.92
CA TYR A 774 50.06 -15.12 -7.94
C TYR A 774 51.39 -14.83 -8.65
N ALA A 775 52.11 -13.79 -8.21
CA ALA A 775 53.46 -13.52 -8.66
C ALA A 775 54.39 -13.69 -7.44
N GLU A 776 55.35 -14.59 -7.57
CA GLU A 776 56.34 -14.80 -6.50
C GLU A 776 57.16 -13.51 -6.31
N PRO A 777 57.31 -12.99 -5.07
CA PRO A 777 58.16 -11.87 -4.80
C PRO A 777 59.62 -12.21 -5.17
N SER A 778 60.28 -11.28 -5.85
CA SER A 778 61.69 -11.48 -6.19
C SER A 778 62.52 -11.58 -4.92
N ARG A 779 63.46 -12.52 -4.89
CA ARG A 779 64.45 -12.73 -3.80
C ARG A 779 65.67 -11.83 -3.92
N TYR A 780 65.80 -11.10 -5.00
CA TYR A 780 66.92 -10.25 -5.27
C TYR A 780 66.66 -8.80 -4.83
N PRO A 781 67.70 -8.05 -4.45
CA PRO A 781 67.54 -6.69 -3.97
C PRO A 781 67.05 -5.75 -5.07
N ALA A 782 66.15 -4.83 -4.70
CA ALA A 782 65.70 -3.76 -5.58
C ALA A 782 66.68 -2.57 -5.49
N VAL A 783 66.81 -1.84 -6.60
CA VAL A 783 67.64 -0.64 -6.70
C VAL A 783 66.71 0.55 -6.96
N ARG A 784 66.84 1.59 -6.13
CA ARG A 784 66.10 2.86 -6.29
C ARG A 784 66.95 3.90 -7.00
N ARG A 785 66.37 4.64 -7.94
CA ARG A 785 66.93 5.81 -8.61
C ARG A 785 65.85 6.89 -8.67
N ASP A 786 66.28 8.11 -8.33
CA ASP A 786 65.37 9.26 -8.45
C ASP A 786 65.73 10.03 -9.72
N LEU A 787 64.76 10.65 -10.34
CA LEU A 787 64.88 11.37 -11.60
C LEU A 787 63.97 12.58 -11.59
N ALA A 788 64.49 13.75 -11.84
CA ALA A 788 63.70 14.95 -12.05
C ALA A 788 63.64 15.30 -13.54
N VAL A 789 62.47 15.53 -14.06
CA VAL A 789 62.23 15.89 -15.46
C VAL A 789 61.48 17.19 -15.59
N VAL A 790 61.85 18.06 -16.47
CA VAL A 790 61.09 19.27 -16.80
C VAL A 790 60.29 19.01 -18.06
N VAL A 791 59.00 19.23 -17.95
CA VAL A 791 58.00 19.08 -19.04
C VAL A 791 57.14 20.33 -19.13
N ARG A 792 56.39 20.48 -20.22
CA ARG A 792 55.41 21.58 -20.32
C ARG A 792 54.30 21.41 -19.24
N VAL A 793 53.76 22.51 -18.77
CA VAL A 793 52.75 22.48 -17.68
C VAL A 793 51.53 21.68 -18.08
N GLU A 794 51.14 21.68 -19.37
CA GLU A 794 50.02 20.94 -19.91
C GLU A 794 50.26 19.43 -20.01
N THR A 795 51.53 18.96 -20.00
CA THR A 795 51.87 17.53 -20.15
C THR A 795 51.31 16.74 -18.96
N PRO A 796 50.37 15.80 -19.16
CA PRO A 796 49.88 14.98 -18.07
C PRO A 796 50.99 14.16 -17.42
N ALA A 797 50.92 14.01 -16.08
CA ALA A 797 51.83 13.10 -15.37
C ALA A 797 51.72 11.66 -15.89
N ALA A 798 50.53 11.24 -16.36
CA ALA A 798 50.30 9.94 -16.97
C ALA A 798 51.20 9.68 -18.18
N ASP A 799 51.43 10.67 -19.04
CA ASP A 799 52.32 10.55 -20.22
C ASP A 799 53.76 10.38 -19.81
N VAL A 800 54.18 11.11 -18.78
CA VAL A 800 55.50 10.96 -18.18
C VAL A 800 55.69 9.56 -17.60
N LEU A 801 54.76 9.11 -16.78
CA LEU A 801 54.75 7.77 -16.19
C LEU A 801 54.71 6.66 -17.25
N HIS A 802 53.93 6.86 -18.33
CA HIS A 802 53.90 5.93 -19.45
C HIS A 802 55.22 5.79 -20.17
N ALA A 803 55.89 6.93 -20.46
CA ALA A 803 57.21 6.93 -21.05
C ALA A 803 58.25 6.22 -20.17
N VAL A 804 58.16 6.43 -18.83
CA VAL A 804 59.04 5.75 -17.85
C VAL A 804 58.79 4.24 -17.88
N ARG A 805 57.55 3.80 -17.84
CA ARG A 805 57.22 2.37 -17.89
C ARG A 805 57.67 1.70 -19.18
N GLN A 806 57.52 2.38 -20.31
CA GLN A 806 58.03 1.86 -21.58
C GLN A 806 59.55 1.75 -21.57
N GLY A 807 60.26 2.77 -21.04
CA GLY A 807 61.72 2.76 -20.97
C GLY A 807 62.29 1.76 -19.97
N GLY A 808 61.66 1.59 -18.85
CA GLY A 808 62.04 0.70 -17.75
C GLY A 808 61.73 -0.78 -18.02
N ALA A 809 60.84 -1.04 -18.98
CA ALA A 809 60.43 -2.37 -19.44
C ALA A 809 60.19 -3.38 -18.30
N LYS A 810 60.72 -4.61 -18.39
CA LYS A 810 60.51 -5.67 -17.39
C LYS A 810 61.26 -5.46 -16.07
N LEU A 811 62.31 -4.61 -16.05
CA LEU A 811 63.10 -4.38 -14.85
C LEU A 811 62.56 -3.26 -13.96
N LEU A 812 61.71 -2.39 -14.48
CA LEU A 812 61.03 -1.39 -13.67
C LEU A 812 59.87 -2.05 -12.89
N ARG A 813 60.02 -2.08 -11.56
CA ARG A 813 59.00 -2.63 -10.66
C ARG A 813 57.94 -1.59 -10.31
N SER A 814 58.37 -0.37 -9.98
CA SER A 814 57.45 0.74 -9.68
C SER A 814 58.04 2.06 -10.08
N VAL A 815 57.19 3.02 -10.37
CA VAL A 815 57.51 4.43 -10.53
C VAL A 815 56.46 5.26 -9.79
N GLU A 816 56.96 6.24 -9.03
CA GLU A 816 56.13 7.12 -8.22
C GLU A 816 56.54 8.57 -8.44
N VAL A 817 55.56 9.46 -8.56
CA VAL A 817 55.78 10.91 -8.54
C VAL A 817 55.77 11.35 -7.09
N PHE A 818 56.87 11.88 -6.60
CA PHE A 818 56.98 12.31 -5.21
C PHE A 818 57.04 13.83 -5.03
N ASP A 819 57.33 14.58 -6.12
CA ASP A 819 57.26 16.04 -6.09
C ASP A 819 56.92 16.62 -7.47
N VAL A 820 56.23 17.77 -7.47
CA VAL A 820 55.96 18.57 -8.66
C VAL A 820 56.24 20.04 -8.34
N TYR A 821 57.26 20.60 -8.97
CA TYR A 821 57.67 21.96 -8.75
C TYR A 821 57.34 22.87 -9.94
N THR A 822 56.70 24.02 -9.63
CA THR A 822 56.34 25.07 -10.60
C THR A 822 56.82 26.43 -10.10
N GLY A 823 58.10 26.67 -10.03
CA GLY A 823 58.67 27.89 -9.47
C GLY A 823 59.63 28.56 -10.39
N GLU A 824 60.32 29.65 -9.87
CA GLU A 824 61.16 30.51 -10.62
C GLU A 824 62.44 29.85 -11.14
N GLN A 825 62.80 28.65 -10.69
CA GLN A 825 63.99 27.90 -11.08
C GLN A 825 63.87 27.09 -12.36
N ILE A 826 62.68 27.15 -13.03
CA ILE A 826 62.38 26.47 -14.30
C ILE A 826 61.78 27.45 -15.28
N GLU A 827 61.89 27.17 -16.59
CA GLU A 827 61.32 28.03 -17.63
C GLU A 827 59.81 28.28 -17.43
N PRO A 828 59.28 29.49 -17.62
CA PRO A 828 57.86 29.79 -17.60
C PRO A 828 57.09 28.87 -18.55
N GLY A 829 55.94 28.35 -18.09
CA GLY A 829 55.13 27.39 -18.85
C GLY A 829 55.60 25.93 -18.73
N THR A 830 56.56 25.64 -17.85
CA THR A 830 57.02 24.28 -17.56
C THR A 830 56.79 23.90 -16.11
N LYS A 831 56.86 22.61 -15.82
CA LYS A 831 56.87 22.03 -14.48
C LYS A 831 57.95 20.96 -14.37
N SER A 832 58.60 20.89 -13.20
CA SER A 832 59.54 19.80 -12.88
C SER A 832 58.77 18.69 -12.14
N VAL A 833 58.84 17.48 -12.66
CA VAL A 833 58.26 16.28 -12.07
C VAL A 833 59.38 15.42 -11.52
N ALA A 834 59.38 15.18 -10.22
CA ALA A 834 60.34 14.30 -9.56
C ALA A 834 59.75 12.89 -9.41
N LEU A 835 60.51 11.91 -9.89
CA LEU A 835 60.12 10.53 -10.01
C LEU A 835 61.07 9.63 -9.20
N SER A 836 60.52 8.71 -8.44
CA SER A 836 61.27 7.63 -7.81
C SER A 836 61.00 6.33 -8.57
N LEU A 837 62.03 5.73 -9.10
CA LEU A 837 62.02 4.52 -9.90
C LEU A 837 62.65 3.36 -9.11
N VAL A 838 61.93 2.24 -9.02
CA VAL A 838 62.44 1.04 -8.37
C VAL A 838 62.69 -0.03 -9.46
N PHE A 839 63.93 -0.45 -9.60
CA PHE A 839 64.31 -1.51 -10.53
C PHE A 839 64.60 -2.81 -9.78
N GLN A 840 64.15 -3.94 -10.31
CA GLN A 840 64.40 -5.26 -9.74
C GLN A 840 64.28 -6.34 -10.83
N ALA A 841 65.25 -7.24 -10.87
CA ALA A 841 65.17 -8.43 -11.73
C ALA A 841 64.48 -9.59 -10.96
N PRO A 842 63.72 -10.48 -11.65
CA PRO A 842 63.09 -11.62 -11.02
C PRO A 842 64.07 -12.76 -10.68
N ASP A 843 65.19 -12.86 -11.36
CA ASP A 843 66.05 -14.02 -11.46
C ASP A 843 67.52 -13.77 -11.06
N HIS A 844 67.95 -12.49 -10.87
CA HIS A 844 69.30 -12.17 -10.47
C HIS A 844 69.41 -10.78 -9.78
N THR A 845 70.56 -10.50 -9.18
CA THR A 845 70.90 -9.16 -8.63
C THR A 845 71.37 -8.24 -9.76
N LEU A 846 70.66 -7.11 -9.91
CA LEU A 846 70.99 -6.16 -10.97
C LEU A 846 72.40 -5.58 -10.78
N THR A 847 73.22 -5.55 -11.88
CA THR A 847 74.51 -4.88 -11.95
C THR A 847 74.34 -3.39 -12.26
N GLU A 848 75.29 -2.56 -11.87
CA GLU A 848 75.27 -1.12 -12.21
C GLU A 848 75.12 -0.88 -13.70
N ARG A 849 75.76 -1.68 -14.54
CA ARG A 849 75.72 -1.56 -16.01
C ARG A 849 74.31 -1.82 -16.56
N GLU A 850 73.60 -2.73 -15.99
CA GLU A 850 72.14 -3.03 -16.36
C GLU A 850 71.23 -1.89 -15.94
N ILE A 851 71.43 -1.37 -14.70
CA ILE A 851 70.66 -0.24 -14.18
C ILE A 851 70.91 1.01 -15.02
N ASP A 852 72.15 1.34 -15.34
CA ASP A 852 72.57 2.50 -16.18
C ASP A 852 71.96 2.36 -17.59
N GLY A 853 71.96 1.15 -18.14
CA GLY A 853 71.41 0.87 -19.45
C GLY A 853 69.89 1.10 -19.49
N VAL A 854 69.15 0.58 -18.49
CA VAL A 854 67.66 0.76 -18.37
C VAL A 854 67.35 2.22 -18.04
N PHE A 855 68.09 2.84 -17.12
CA PHE A 855 67.88 4.23 -16.74
C PHE A 855 68.12 5.19 -17.94
N GLY A 856 69.18 4.95 -18.75
CA GLY A 856 69.37 5.65 -20.01
C GLY A 856 68.28 5.48 -21.03
N ASN A 857 67.61 4.26 -21.07
CA ASN A 857 66.43 4.03 -21.91
C ASN A 857 65.23 4.82 -21.41
N VAL A 858 65.00 4.88 -20.10
CA VAL A 858 63.95 5.68 -19.49
C VAL A 858 64.16 7.17 -19.85
N GLN A 859 65.33 7.69 -19.69
CA GLN A 859 65.64 9.09 -20.03
C GLN A 859 65.40 9.40 -21.51
N ARG A 860 65.76 8.45 -22.42
CA ARG A 860 65.53 8.58 -23.85
C ARG A 860 64.04 8.59 -24.17
N ARG A 861 63.33 7.67 -23.64
CA ARG A 861 61.86 7.60 -23.83
C ARG A 861 61.14 8.85 -23.31
N LEU A 862 61.57 9.37 -22.18
CA LEU A 862 61.02 10.62 -21.62
C LEU A 862 61.23 11.80 -22.55
N ARG A 863 62.43 11.89 -23.16
CA ARG A 863 62.73 12.94 -24.16
C ARG A 863 61.87 12.78 -25.42
N ASP A 864 61.76 11.54 -25.94
CA ASP A 864 61.14 11.26 -27.23
C ASP A 864 59.61 11.35 -27.16
N ALA A 865 59.02 10.81 -26.10
CA ALA A 865 57.56 10.68 -25.99
C ALA A 865 56.89 11.83 -25.19
N ALA A 866 57.56 12.40 -24.18
CA ALA A 866 57.01 13.44 -23.33
C ALA A 866 57.66 14.82 -23.54
N GLY A 867 58.63 14.95 -24.45
CA GLY A 867 59.38 16.18 -24.65
C GLY A 867 60.16 16.65 -23.40
N ALA A 868 60.48 15.69 -22.50
CA ALA A 868 61.03 15.99 -21.20
C ALA A 868 62.51 16.31 -21.25
N THR A 869 62.90 17.32 -20.52
CA THR A 869 64.34 17.63 -20.28
C THR A 869 64.70 17.07 -18.91
N VAL A 870 65.72 16.19 -18.88
CA VAL A 870 66.27 15.63 -17.63
C VAL A 870 67.05 16.71 -16.90
N ARG A 871 66.68 16.95 -15.63
CA ARG A 871 67.47 17.84 -14.76
C ARG A 871 68.53 16.98 -14.06
N GLY A 872 69.78 17.30 -14.31
CA GLY A 872 70.92 16.60 -13.72
C GLY A 872 71.09 16.88 -12.23
#